data_47fa82870f01a526e7348f31186114f5
#
_entry.id   47fa82870f01a526e7348f31186114f5
#
_cell.length_a   1.000
_cell.length_b   1.000
_cell.length_c   1.000
_cell.angle_alpha   90.00
_cell.angle_beta   90.00
_cell.angle_gamma   90.00
#
_symmetry.space_group_name_H-M   'P 1'
#
loop_
_entity.id
_entity.type
_entity.pdbx_description
1 polymer ?
#
loop_
_entity_poly.entity_id
_entity_poly.type
_entity_poly.pdbx_seq_one_letter_code
_entity_poly.pdbx_strand_id
1 'polypeptide(L)'
;MFTLVVMLTAIFASALAQVTTSGISGKVLSAGDDVIGATVTATHKPSGTVYRAVTNIDGRFSIQGMRVGGPYTVEVSYIGMETKKFENVSLTLGETEDLSCSLSNDSKELEEVVVTGQAGVDATKTGAAQSINARRISWIPTVSHSIADIARMNPQITTNGQSGAMSFAGTNNRYNAFQIDGAMNNDMFGLTANGSNGGQAGAQPVSMETVEQIQINVAPFDVRQSGFTGGAINAITKSGTNEFHGSAYLYGNNEKLVGRHYKLPGGKYADPYSDESESMFGFTLGGPILKNKLFFFANFERSYKSYPNEYGLGTPDSKVDADKATSILNAIKDLAQRQGINYNGQYDSSDSDTWSNKAGFKIDWNINDFNKFMVRWSYVNASTLNGRGGISTLNTIDHLYRFKSNTNTVTAELQSRLSPVLSNEARLSYVGVRDKRTSGAAFPSITIKNVGNGTVNIGNEYSSMANGLDQDVWTLEDNLTWYKGNHTLTFGTHNELYSFDNLFIQNLYGSYNFLSADDFFTYYNGVLDGTGMYTDSKGHLNPIGTLINTYNFGRANVAVTGDPRWSSAFSAGQIGFYAQDKWNVNRNFQLTYGMRFDIPLFFDTPTENAPFNEWAAANGYDLKTNRKLASKLMVSPRLGFRWDIAGDKRYILRGGAGIFTGRIPFVWLSNNFTNTGVQMESYYVKNNKDVSLILDPNRQSENAENLKASGSQVINVFDKDFKFAQNFRLNLGFDFEALGINWTAEAIYSKTLNDVYYQNIAYKESGKTLADQTGLAWDDRPLYERASKGTPFNNIYVLRNTSKGYTYNLSLKAEKHFNFGLDLMASYSFTKSKSMGSPTSSVAQSNWRNTHTYRQSNHPELANSAFNIPHVLKASAFYHIDYGRNKMFTTTVGLIYQGSSGSPYSMLYSGDINGDGATSNDLFFIPTDEQIDQMPFKATKALSADQQRANLKTWLANTPLPARPPRRVLQALRRQPAV
;
A
#
# COMPACT_ATOMS: atom_id res chain seq x y z
N MET A 1 -11.30 15.10 -25.94
CA MET A 1 -10.34 14.92 -24.85
C MET A 1 -8.90 14.74 -25.36
N PHE A 2 -8.64 13.81 -26.28
CA PHE A 2 -7.31 13.61 -26.88
C PHE A 2 -6.74 14.85 -27.57
N THR A 3 -7.59 15.61 -28.30
CA THR A 3 -7.23 16.86 -28.97
C THR A 3 -6.86 18.01 -28.00
N LEU A 4 -7.49 18.08 -26.84
CA LEU A 4 -7.18 19.06 -25.81
C LEU A 4 -5.83 18.77 -25.14
N VAL A 5 -5.51 17.49 -24.91
CA VAL A 5 -4.22 17.02 -24.39
C VAL A 5 -3.11 17.30 -25.39
N VAL A 6 -3.33 17.04 -26.69
CA VAL A 6 -2.37 17.34 -27.75
C VAL A 6 -2.18 18.86 -27.94
N MET A 7 -3.21 19.69 -27.79
CA MET A 7 -3.07 21.15 -27.81
C MET A 7 -2.34 21.70 -26.57
N LEU A 8 -2.61 21.14 -25.39
CA LEU A 8 -1.87 21.52 -24.16
C LEU A 8 -0.40 21.08 -24.20
N THR A 9 -0.09 19.93 -24.80
CA THR A 9 1.29 19.47 -25.00
C THR A 9 2.06 20.26 -26.05
N ALA A 10 1.38 20.83 -27.06
CA ALA A 10 2.02 21.66 -28.10
C ALA A 10 2.42 23.07 -27.60
N ILE A 11 1.80 23.57 -26.52
CA ILE A 11 2.08 24.91 -25.97
C ILE A 11 3.23 24.89 -24.95
N PHE A 12 3.56 23.71 -24.38
CA PHE A 12 4.59 23.54 -23.35
C PHE A 12 5.65 22.48 -23.75
N ALA A 13 6.27 22.64 -24.90
CA ALA A 13 7.37 21.78 -25.32
C ALA A 13 8.67 22.14 -24.57
N SER A 14 8.67 22.00 -23.25
CA SER A 14 9.90 21.93 -22.45
C SER A 14 9.61 21.43 -21.04
N ALA A 15 10.25 20.34 -20.72
CA ALA A 15 10.65 19.88 -19.41
C ALA A 15 10.11 18.55 -18.92
N LEU A 16 11.00 17.60 -18.25
CA LEU A 16 10.46 16.84 -17.21
C LEU A 16 10.87 15.43 -16.93
N ALA A 17 11.22 14.86 -15.78
CA ALA A 17 11.02 13.46 -15.40
C ALA A 17 11.59 13.00 -14.06
N GLN A 18 11.11 11.80 -13.56
CA GLN A 18 11.63 11.10 -12.38
C GLN A 18 12.94 10.37 -12.69
N VAL A 19 13.75 10.04 -11.65
CA VAL A 19 15.10 9.54 -11.81
C VAL A 19 15.11 8.05 -12.08
N THR A 20 15.50 7.66 -13.30
CA THR A 20 15.77 6.26 -13.72
C THR A 20 17.23 6.04 -14.05
N THR A 21 18.03 7.05 -13.93
CA THR A 21 19.41 7.13 -14.40
C THR A 21 20.35 7.53 -13.28
N SER A 22 21.62 7.54 -13.58
CA SER A 22 22.72 7.99 -12.76
C SER A 22 23.56 9.03 -13.51
N GLY A 23 24.65 9.49 -12.90
CA GLY A 23 25.58 10.40 -13.55
C GLY A 23 26.98 10.34 -12.97
N ILE A 24 27.90 11.03 -13.64
CA ILE A 24 29.22 11.36 -13.12
C ILE A 24 29.48 12.86 -13.25
N SER A 25 30.20 13.41 -12.31
CA SER A 25 30.69 14.79 -12.36
C SER A 25 32.10 14.85 -11.80
N GLY A 26 32.74 15.97 -11.97
CA GLY A 26 34.08 16.18 -11.39
C GLY A 26 34.72 17.49 -11.81
N LYS A 27 35.87 17.75 -11.22
CA LYS A 27 36.74 18.87 -11.55
C LYS A 27 38.10 18.34 -11.98
N VAL A 28 38.59 18.83 -13.10
CA VAL A 28 39.90 18.48 -13.67
C VAL A 28 40.86 19.62 -13.42
N LEU A 29 41.96 19.31 -12.75
CA LEU A 29 43.01 20.26 -12.41
C LEU A 29 44.33 19.83 -13.09
N SER A 30 45.28 20.79 -13.24
CA SER A 30 46.66 20.51 -13.50
C SER A 30 47.52 21.50 -12.73
N ALA A 31 48.44 20.97 -11.90
CA ALA A 31 49.28 21.78 -10.99
C ALA A 31 48.51 22.79 -10.12
N GLY A 32 47.23 22.52 -9.86
CA GLY A 32 46.31 23.34 -9.08
C GLY A 32 45.42 24.26 -9.90
N ASP A 33 45.67 24.45 -11.18
CA ASP A 33 44.89 25.27 -12.10
C ASP A 33 43.75 24.48 -12.79
N ASP A 34 42.69 25.15 -13.17
CA ASP A 34 41.54 24.57 -13.84
C ASP A 34 41.84 24.19 -15.30
N VAL A 35 41.63 22.93 -15.67
CA VAL A 35 41.83 22.47 -17.06
C VAL A 35 40.56 22.67 -17.87
N ILE A 36 40.54 23.65 -18.75
CA ILE A 36 39.40 23.99 -19.61
C ILE A 36 39.48 23.18 -20.92
N GLY A 37 38.40 22.55 -21.35
CA GLY A 37 38.33 21.81 -22.61
C GLY A 37 38.89 20.38 -22.54
N ALA A 38 39.15 19.84 -21.35
CA ALA A 38 39.48 18.41 -21.21
C ALA A 38 38.30 17.54 -21.62
N THR A 39 38.56 16.50 -22.39
CA THR A 39 37.55 15.54 -22.83
C THR A 39 37.39 14.44 -21.79
N VAL A 40 36.15 14.21 -21.36
CA VAL A 40 35.76 13.10 -20.47
C VAL A 40 34.94 12.09 -21.26
N THR A 41 35.39 10.87 -21.34
CA THR A 41 34.72 9.78 -22.04
C THR A 41 34.41 8.66 -21.05
N ALA A 42 33.12 8.38 -20.81
CA ALA A 42 32.67 7.27 -19.98
C ALA A 42 32.07 6.17 -20.85
N THR A 43 32.66 4.95 -20.79
CA THR A 43 32.23 3.80 -21.57
C THR A 43 31.68 2.74 -20.63
N HIS A 44 30.41 2.39 -20.80
CA HIS A 44 29.77 1.25 -20.13
C HIS A 44 30.29 -0.04 -20.77
N LYS A 45 31.23 -0.75 -20.14
CA LYS A 45 31.91 -1.93 -20.72
C LYS A 45 30.94 -2.99 -21.23
N PRO A 46 29.86 -3.39 -20.50
CA PRO A 46 28.98 -4.46 -20.96
C PRO A 46 28.22 -4.14 -22.26
N SER A 47 27.82 -2.89 -22.47
CA SER A 47 27.03 -2.50 -23.66
C SER A 47 27.83 -1.68 -24.68
N GLY A 48 29.10 -1.30 -24.37
CA GLY A 48 29.86 -0.40 -25.21
C GLY A 48 29.25 1.00 -25.36
N THR A 49 28.23 1.33 -24.56
CA THR A 49 27.60 2.66 -24.61
C THR A 49 28.58 3.72 -24.16
N VAL A 50 28.78 4.74 -25.00
CA VAL A 50 29.70 5.85 -24.73
C VAL A 50 28.91 7.10 -24.34
N TYR A 51 29.44 7.79 -23.34
CA TYR A 51 28.98 9.09 -22.88
C TYR A 51 30.17 10.04 -22.86
N ARG A 52 30.01 11.29 -23.31
CA ARG A 52 31.09 12.25 -23.40
C ARG A 52 30.74 13.58 -22.78
N ALA A 53 31.72 14.24 -22.19
CA ALA A 53 31.65 15.63 -21.75
C ALA A 53 32.95 16.36 -22.03
N VAL A 54 32.89 17.69 -21.95
CA VAL A 54 34.08 18.55 -22.00
C VAL A 54 34.04 19.43 -20.77
N THR A 55 35.19 19.69 -20.15
CA THR A 55 35.29 20.56 -18.98
C THR A 55 35.02 22.03 -19.38
N ASN A 56 34.29 22.75 -18.54
CA ASN A 56 33.94 24.15 -18.69
C ASN A 56 35.10 25.07 -18.25
N ILE A 57 34.83 26.37 -18.20
CA ILE A 57 35.80 27.40 -17.78
C ILE A 57 36.31 27.25 -16.34
N ASP A 58 35.57 26.52 -15.50
CA ASP A 58 35.94 26.22 -14.11
C ASP A 58 36.58 24.79 -13.98
N GLY A 59 37.00 24.19 -15.11
CA GLY A 59 37.56 22.86 -15.16
C GLY A 59 36.57 21.74 -14.80
N ARG A 60 35.24 22.00 -14.75
CA ARG A 60 34.22 21.04 -14.33
C ARG A 60 33.55 20.39 -15.50
N PHE A 61 33.20 19.11 -15.29
CA PHE A 61 32.37 18.34 -16.20
C PHE A 61 31.19 17.70 -15.46
N SER A 62 30.14 17.38 -16.21
CA SER A 62 29.00 16.57 -15.74
C SER A 62 28.43 15.76 -16.89
N ILE A 63 28.18 14.47 -16.64
CA ILE A 63 27.46 13.55 -17.54
C ILE A 63 26.32 12.95 -16.75
N GLN A 64 25.09 13.21 -17.18
CA GLN A 64 23.87 12.69 -16.59
C GLN A 64 23.15 11.77 -17.59
N GLY A 65 22.06 11.13 -17.19
CA GLY A 65 21.34 10.19 -18.04
C GLY A 65 22.17 8.92 -18.32
N MET A 66 23.05 8.55 -17.41
CA MET A 66 23.85 7.33 -17.55
C MET A 66 23.08 6.13 -17.01
N ARG A 67 23.25 4.97 -17.65
CA ARG A 67 22.70 3.70 -17.20
C ARG A 67 23.24 3.35 -15.81
N VAL A 68 22.39 2.90 -14.91
CA VAL A 68 22.77 2.41 -13.57
C VAL A 68 23.57 1.12 -13.66
N GLY A 69 24.39 0.84 -12.63
CA GLY A 69 25.28 -0.32 -12.59
C GLY A 69 26.62 -0.03 -13.25
N GLY A 70 27.20 -1.00 -13.93
CA GLY A 70 28.52 -0.92 -14.53
C GLY A 70 29.06 -2.31 -14.92
N PRO A 71 30.37 -2.50 -15.08
CA PRO A 71 31.44 -1.52 -14.85
C PRO A 71 31.59 -0.49 -15.97
N TYR A 72 31.94 0.75 -15.61
CA TYR A 72 32.36 1.77 -16.54
C TYR A 72 33.88 1.94 -16.53
N THR A 73 34.45 2.35 -17.68
CA THR A 73 35.74 3.00 -17.77
C THR A 73 35.52 4.46 -18.07
N VAL A 74 36.12 5.35 -17.27
CA VAL A 74 36.06 6.80 -17.48
C VAL A 74 37.46 7.32 -17.75
N GLU A 75 37.63 7.97 -18.89
CA GLU A 75 38.90 8.50 -19.35
C GLU A 75 38.80 10.01 -19.42
N VAL A 76 39.77 10.71 -18.80
CA VAL A 76 39.90 12.16 -18.82
C VAL A 76 41.15 12.51 -19.54
N SER A 77 41.06 13.17 -20.70
CA SER A 77 42.20 13.47 -21.58
C SER A 77 42.24 14.96 -21.92
N TYR A 78 43.46 15.49 -22.06
CA TYR A 78 43.72 16.84 -22.50
C TYR A 78 45.02 16.87 -23.34
N ILE A 79 45.08 17.72 -24.34
CA ILE A 79 46.24 17.80 -25.25
C ILE A 79 47.50 18.16 -24.45
N GLY A 80 48.54 17.32 -24.57
CA GLY A 80 49.85 17.52 -23.91
C GLY A 80 49.88 17.07 -22.42
N MET A 81 48.83 16.39 -21.94
CA MET A 81 48.77 15.83 -20.58
C MET A 81 48.53 14.32 -20.63
N GLU A 82 48.95 13.64 -19.58
CA GLU A 82 48.64 12.22 -19.40
C GLU A 82 47.15 11.96 -19.19
N THR A 83 46.60 10.96 -19.90
CA THR A 83 45.20 10.58 -19.75
C THR A 83 44.96 9.85 -18.43
N LYS A 84 44.12 10.42 -17.59
CA LYS A 84 43.66 9.77 -16.35
C LYS A 84 42.55 8.79 -16.63
N LYS A 85 42.66 7.56 -16.11
CA LYS A 85 41.69 6.50 -16.32
C LYS A 85 41.13 6.00 -14.99
N PHE A 86 39.79 5.92 -14.88
CA PHE A 86 39.09 5.30 -13.77
C PHE A 86 38.46 4.02 -14.31
N GLU A 87 38.78 2.88 -13.71
CA GLU A 87 38.26 1.59 -14.11
C GLU A 87 37.28 1.03 -13.06
N ASN A 88 36.38 0.16 -13.53
CA ASN A 88 35.40 -0.53 -12.69
C ASN A 88 34.47 0.40 -11.92
N VAL A 89 34.20 1.60 -12.45
CA VAL A 89 33.24 2.53 -11.86
C VAL A 89 31.83 1.94 -11.95
N SER A 90 31.11 1.90 -10.84
CA SER A 90 29.73 1.45 -10.77
C SER A 90 28.82 2.61 -10.35
N LEU A 91 27.74 2.81 -11.06
CA LEU A 91 26.84 3.96 -10.85
C LEU A 91 25.56 3.55 -10.12
N THR A 92 25.23 4.34 -9.11
CA THR A 92 24.04 4.15 -8.26
C THR A 92 22.86 4.98 -8.75
N LEU A 93 21.69 4.39 -8.76
CA LEU A 93 20.44 5.04 -9.20
C LEU A 93 20.19 6.35 -8.47
N GLY A 94 19.94 7.40 -9.24
CA GLY A 94 19.61 8.73 -8.72
C GLY A 94 20.79 9.51 -8.16
N GLU A 95 22.00 8.98 -8.23
CA GLU A 95 23.22 9.58 -7.70
C GLU A 95 24.15 10.04 -8.81
N THR A 96 25.02 10.99 -8.48
CA THR A 96 26.04 11.49 -9.39
C THR A 96 27.40 11.27 -8.73
N GLU A 97 28.19 10.35 -9.26
CA GLU A 97 29.51 10.01 -8.72
C GLU A 97 30.52 11.14 -9.04
N ASP A 98 31.31 11.52 -8.04
CA ASP A 98 32.35 12.53 -8.21
C ASP A 98 33.70 11.89 -8.58
N LEU A 99 34.16 12.16 -9.80
CA LEU A 99 35.40 11.70 -10.38
C LEU A 99 36.39 12.85 -10.62
N SER A 100 36.52 13.75 -9.67
CA SER A 100 37.51 14.84 -9.71
C SER A 100 38.93 14.31 -9.75
N CYS A 101 39.81 14.89 -10.60
CA CYS A 101 41.18 14.42 -10.78
C CYS A 101 42.15 15.55 -11.12
N SER A 102 43.44 15.23 -11.00
CA SER A 102 44.53 16.07 -11.49
C SER A 102 45.25 15.38 -12.64
N LEU A 103 45.49 16.09 -13.74
CA LEU A 103 46.32 15.66 -14.86
C LEU A 103 47.76 16.12 -14.68
N SER A 104 48.74 15.25 -15.01
CA SER A 104 50.15 15.57 -14.96
C SER A 104 50.70 15.82 -16.35
N ASN A 105 51.80 16.63 -16.43
CA ASN A 105 52.50 16.95 -17.68
C ASN A 105 53.61 15.91 -18.00
N ASP A 106 53.84 14.89 -17.13
CA ASP A 106 54.94 13.94 -17.30
C ASP A 106 54.46 12.71 -18.10
N SER A 107 55.14 12.46 -19.21
CA SER A 107 54.88 11.36 -20.16
C SER A 107 55.58 10.04 -19.77
N LYS A 108 55.83 9.78 -18.49
CA LYS A 108 56.48 8.55 -18.04
C LYS A 108 55.68 7.83 -16.96
N GLU A 109 55.26 6.62 -17.31
CA GLU A 109 54.61 5.59 -16.52
C GLU A 109 53.10 5.73 -16.34
N LEU A 110 52.39 4.79 -16.96
CA LEU A 110 51.00 4.48 -16.73
C LEU A 110 50.83 3.94 -15.29
N GLU A 111 50.54 4.80 -14.34
CA GLU A 111 49.98 4.34 -13.08
C GLU A 111 48.47 4.12 -13.26
N GLU A 112 48.11 2.85 -13.33
CA GLU A 112 46.73 2.41 -13.30
C GLU A 112 46.14 2.72 -11.91
N VAL A 113 45.44 3.84 -11.78
CA VAL A 113 44.70 4.11 -10.57
C VAL A 113 43.41 3.28 -10.59
N VAL A 114 43.51 2.10 -10.05
CA VAL A 114 42.35 1.25 -9.76
C VAL A 114 41.56 1.90 -8.62
N VAL A 115 40.60 2.71 -8.95
CA VAL A 115 39.58 3.10 -8.00
C VAL A 115 38.61 1.91 -7.89
N THR A 116 38.96 0.97 -7.00
CA THR A 116 37.98 -0.02 -6.54
C THR A 116 36.88 0.75 -5.87
N GLY A 117 35.67 0.65 -6.41
CA GLY A 117 34.48 1.15 -5.72
C GLY A 117 34.40 0.46 -4.36
N GLN A 118 34.96 1.10 -3.33
CA GLN A 118 34.82 0.62 -1.96
C GLN A 118 33.32 0.62 -1.64
N ALA A 119 32.84 -0.49 -1.07
CA ALA A 119 31.61 -0.51 -0.30
C ALA A 119 31.79 0.39 0.95
N GLY A 120 31.98 1.66 0.71
CA GLY A 120 32.16 2.71 1.73
C GLY A 120 30.86 3.44 1.98
N VAL A 121 30.94 4.41 2.84
CA VAL A 121 29.89 5.40 3.13
C VAL A 121 29.29 5.86 1.79
N ASP A 122 27.95 5.77 1.67
CA ASP A 122 27.20 6.18 0.48
C ASP A 122 27.34 7.70 0.28
N ALA A 123 28.34 8.07 -0.52
CA ALA A 123 28.96 9.39 -0.46
C ALA A 123 28.17 10.48 -1.23
N THR A 124 27.05 10.16 -1.84
CA THR A 124 26.38 11.09 -2.78
C THR A 124 24.96 11.47 -2.38
N LYS A 125 24.33 10.77 -1.47
CA LYS A 125 22.95 11.05 -1.01
C LYS A 125 22.85 12.29 -0.14
N THR A 126 21.75 13.02 -0.27
CA THR A 126 21.44 14.19 0.58
C THR A 126 20.39 13.90 1.65
N GLY A 127 19.46 12.99 1.40
CA GLY A 127 18.37 12.61 2.31
C GLY A 127 18.45 11.16 2.79
N ALA A 128 17.36 10.67 3.43
CA ALA A 128 17.23 9.28 3.83
C ALA A 128 16.88 8.41 2.61
N ALA A 129 17.90 7.83 2.00
CA ALA A 129 17.78 6.93 0.86
C ALA A 129 18.70 5.71 1.01
N GLN A 130 18.31 4.59 0.41
CA GLN A 130 19.13 3.37 0.33
C GLN A 130 18.99 2.77 -1.06
N SER A 131 20.11 2.47 -1.71
CA SER A 131 20.18 1.76 -2.98
C SER A 131 20.70 0.34 -2.77
N ILE A 132 20.07 -0.63 -3.43
CA ILE A 132 20.39 -2.06 -3.34
C ILE A 132 20.51 -2.59 -4.76
N ASN A 133 21.70 -3.02 -5.16
CA ASN A 133 22.00 -3.53 -6.50
C ASN A 133 21.61 -5.01 -6.66
N ALA A 134 21.60 -5.50 -7.91
CA ALA A 134 21.22 -6.87 -8.26
C ALA A 134 22.05 -7.92 -7.50
N ARG A 135 23.35 -7.70 -7.32
CA ARG A 135 24.23 -8.61 -6.57
C ARG A 135 23.79 -8.75 -5.13
N ARG A 136 23.47 -7.64 -4.45
CA ARG A 136 23.00 -7.66 -3.05
C ARG A 136 21.56 -8.22 -2.95
N ILE A 137 20.71 -7.96 -3.94
CA ILE A 137 19.36 -8.55 -4.04
C ILE A 137 19.44 -10.08 -4.08
N SER A 138 20.38 -10.65 -4.86
CA SER A 138 20.52 -12.12 -5.00
C SER A 138 21.01 -12.82 -3.72
N TRP A 139 21.60 -12.10 -2.76
CA TRP A 139 22.07 -12.68 -1.49
C TRP A 139 20.96 -12.74 -0.44
N ILE A 140 19.98 -11.85 -0.53
CA ILE A 140 18.93 -11.72 0.47
C ILE A 140 17.97 -12.90 0.34
N PRO A 141 17.87 -13.79 1.34
CA PRO A 141 16.87 -14.86 1.32
C PRO A 141 15.48 -14.24 1.42
N THR A 142 14.64 -14.57 0.47
CA THR A 142 13.27 -14.08 0.39
C THR A 142 12.29 -15.23 0.61
N VAL A 143 11.20 -14.97 1.33
CA VAL A 143 10.14 -15.95 1.55
C VAL A 143 9.10 -15.89 0.45
N SER A 144 8.77 -14.69 0.00
CA SER A 144 7.71 -14.43 -0.98
C SER A 144 8.23 -13.89 -2.32
N HIS A 145 9.53 -13.83 -2.52
CA HIS A 145 10.18 -13.23 -3.71
C HIS A 145 9.61 -11.85 -4.06
N SER A 146 9.40 -11.02 -3.03
CA SER A 146 8.75 -9.72 -3.15
C SER A 146 9.74 -8.57 -2.92
N ILE A 147 9.41 -7.40 -3.48
CA ILE A 147 10.15 -6.17 -3.19
C ILE A 147 10.05 -5.82 -1.70
N ALA A 148 8.94 -6.18 -1.04
CA ALA A 148 8.80 -5.98 0.40
C ALA A 148 9.82 -6.77 1.21
N ASP A 149 10.21 -7.97 0.75
CA ASP A 149 11.27 -8.77 1.38
C ASP A 149 12.63 -8.06 1.34
N ILE A 150 12.91 -7.35 0.27
CA ILE A 150 14.14 -6.54 0.14
C ILE A 150 14.03 -5.25 0.94
N ALA A 151 12.90 -4.55 0.82
CA ALA A 151 12.68 -3.27 1.49
C ALA A 151 12.70 -3.38 3.03
N ARG A 152 12.28 -4.53 3.58
CA ARG A 152 12.34 -4.77 5.03
C ARG A 152 13.75 -4.80 5.60
N MET A 153 14.80 -4.88 4.77
CA MET A 153 16.19 -4.73 5.24
C MET A 153 16.53 -3.29 5.65
N ASN A 154 15.76 -2.30 5.17
CA ASN A 154 15.94 -0.91 5.60
C ASN A 154 15.42 -0.73 7.04
N PRO A 155 16.20 -0.12 7.97
CA PRO A 155 15.81 0.01 9.39
C PRO A 155 14.55 0.85 9.62
N GLN A 156 14.21 1.75 8.71
CA GLN A 156 13.08 2.68 8.80
C GLN A 156 11.78 2.11 8.25
N ILE A 157 11.81 0.88 7.68
CA ILE A 157 10.64 0.23 7.09
C ILE A 157 10.18 -0.90 8.02
N THR A 158 8.88 -0.91 8.30
CA THR A 158 8.21 -2.03 8.95
C THR A 158 7.18 -2.63 7.99
N THR A 159 7.03 -3.94 8.01
CA THR A 159 6.03 -4.65 7.20
C THR A 159 5.01 -5.32 8.11
N ASN A 160 3.75 -5.28 7.73
CA ASN A 160 2.72 -6.08 8.37
C ASN A 160 2.71 -7.48 7.72
N GLY A 161 3.01 -8.50 8.48
CA GLY A 161 3.41 -9.82 8.05
C GLY A 161 2.63 -10.45 6.88
N GLN A 162 1.31 -10.62 7.00
CA GLN A 162 0.52 -11.32 5.98
C GLN A 162 0.13 -10.46 4.78
N SER A 163 -0.07 -9.16 4.95
CA SER A 163 -0.55 -8.28 3.88
C SER A 163 0.56 -7.68 3.01
N GLY A 164 1.83 -7.81 3.40
CA GLY A 164 2.95 -7.14 2.75
C GLY A 164 2.90 -5.61 2.82
N ALA A 165 2.00 -5.04 3.63
CA ALA A 165 1.87 -3.60 3.79
C ALA A 165 3.13 -3.00 4.43
N MET A 166 3.73 -2.01 3.75
CA MET A 166 4.96 -1.36 4.19
C MET A 166 4.65 0.00 4.80
N SER A 167 5.15 0.23 6.01
CA SER A 167 5.14 1.53 6.67
C SER A 167 6.54 2.11 6.68
N PHE A 168 6.71 3.32 6.17
CA PHE A 168 7.96 4.07 6.16
C PHE A 168 7.98 5.05 7.35
N ALA A 169 8.92 4.84 8.26
CA ALA A 169 9.08 5.66 9.48
C ALA A 169 7.75 5.86 10.26
N GLY A 170 6.86 4.84 10.30
CA GLY A 170 5.59 4.89 11.02
C GLY A 170 4.45 5.63 10.30
N THR A 171 4.55 5.90 9.01
CA THR A 171 3.48 6.51 8.20
C THR A 171 2.50 5.46 7.66
N ASN A 172 1.30 5.91 7.29
CA ASN A 172 0.28 5.06 6.70
C ASN A 172 0.76 4.49 5.35
N ASN A 173 0.62 3.18 5.15
CA ASN A 173 1.04 2.46 3.95
C ASN A 173 0.33 2.92 2.66
N ARG A 174 -0.84 3.55 2.76
CA ARG A 174 -1.61 4.07 1.62
C ARG A 174 -0.96 5.27 0.93
N TYR A 175 0.02 5.89 1.57
CA TYR A 175 0.70 7.10 1.09
C TYR A 175 2.09 6.84 0.53
N ASN A 176 2.42 5.60 0.22
CA ASN A 176 3.70 5.23 -0.42
C ASN A 176 3.63 5.34 -1.94
N ALA A 177 4.78 5.55 -2.58
CA ALA A 177 4.93 5.45 -4.03
C ALA A 177 5.72 4.20 -4.40
N PHE A 178 5.30 3.55 -5.48
CA PHE A 178 5.97 2.40 -6.04
C PHE A 178 6.14 2.55 -7.56
N GLN A 179 7.37 2.42 -8.05
CA GLN A 179 7.73 2.69 -9.44
C GLN A 179 8.63 1.61 -10.00
N ILE A 180 8.47 1.33 -11.29
CA ILE A 180 9.34 0.42 -12.04
C ILE A 180 9.72 1.10 -13.35
N ASP A 181 11.01 1.32 -13.58
CA ASP A 181 11.56 2.10 -14.70
C ASP A 181 10.84 3.46 -14.87
N GLY A 182 10.54 4.11 -13.75
CA GLY A 182 9.83 5.39 -13.68
C GLY A 182 8.32 5.33 -13.89
N ALA A 183 7.74 4.22 -14.36
CA ALA A 183 6.29 4.05 -14.43
C ALA A 183 5.70 3.82 -13.04
N MET A 184 4.59 4.51 -12.74
CA MET A 184 3.84 4.33 -11.50
C MET A 184 3.16 2.95 -11.50
N ASN A 185 3.51 2.10 -10.54
CA ASN A 185 2.92 0.78 -10.33
C ASN A 185 2.11 0.70 -9.03
N ASN A 186 1.72 1.84 -8.50
CA ASN A 186 0.77 1.91 -7.39
C ASN A 186 -0.61 1.42 -7.81
N ASP A 187 -1.29 0.77 -6.88
CA ASP A 187 -2.75 0.70 -6.91
C ASP A 187 -3.30 2.10 -6.60
N MET A 188 -3.59 2.87 -7.65
CA MET A 188 -4.04 4.25 -7.51
C MET A 188 -5.43 4.34 -6.90
N PHE A 189 -6.28 3.36 -7.17
CA PHE A 189 -7.61 3.31 -6.55
C PHE A 189 -7.52 2.99 -5.06
N GLY A 190 -6.54 2.18 -4.64
CA GLY A 190 -6.19 1.98 -3.24
C GLY A 190 -6.93 0.83 -2.56
N LEU A 191 -7.14 -0.28 -3.25
CA LEU A 191 -7.76 -1.48 -2.67
C LEU A 191 -6.73 -2.45 -2.06
N THR A 192 -5.46 -2.39 -2.52
CA THR A 192 -4.43 -3.33 -2.07
C THR A 192 -3.71 -2.85 -0.81
N ALA A 193 -3.46 -3.75 0.12
CA ALA A 193 -2.73 -3.44 1.35
C ALA A 193 -1.24 -3.18 1.11
N ASN A 194 -0.61 -3.90 0.17
CA ASN A 194 0.79 -3.70 -0.20
C ASN A 194 1.02 -2.45 -1.10
N GLY A 195 -0.06 -1.82 -1.58
CA GLY A 195 -0.03 -0.60 -2.37
C GLY A 195 0.36 -0.76 -3.83
N SER A 196 0.52 -2.00 -4.34
CA SER A 196 0.89 -2.26 -5.73
C SER A 196 -0.23 -2.93 -6.52
N ASN A 197 -0.26 -2.71 -7.84
CA ASN A 197 -1.20 -3.37 -8.75
C ASN A 197 -1.05 -4.89 -8.67
N GLY A 198 -2.16 -5.63 -8.79
CA GLY A 198 -2.20 -7.09 -8.66
C GLY A 198 -2.13 -7.62 -7.23
N GLY A 199 -1.91 -6.76 -6.23
CA GLY A 199 -1.72 -7.16 -4.84
C GLY A 199 -2.92 -7.88 -4.21
N GLN A 200 -4.16 -7.57 -4.62
CA GLN A 200 -5.35 -8.31 -4.18
C GLN A 200 -5.36 -9.76 -4.69
N ALA A 201 -4.73 -10.02 -5.83
CA ALA A 201 -4.54 -11.37 -6.37
C ALA A 201 -3.25 -12.05 -5.86
N GLY A 202 -2.56 -11.47 -4.88
CA GLY A 202 -1.30 -12.00 -4.33
C GLY A 202 -0.10 -11.85 -5.27
N ALA A 203 -0.21 -11.09 -6.37
CA ALA A 203 0.87 -10.93 -7.34
C ALA A 203 1.81 -9.78 -6.96
N GLN A 204 3.08 -9.94 -7.33
CA GLN A 204 4.07 -8.87 -7.35
C GLN A 204 4.10 -8.22 -8.74
N PRO A 205 4.29 -6.89 -8.85
CA PRO A 205 4.23 -6.19 -10.13
C PRO A 205 5.43 -6.44 -11.04
N VAL A 206 6.47 -7.08 -10.54
CA VAL A 206 7.69 -7.40 -11.29
C VAL A 206 8.32 -8.69 -10.75
N SER A 207 9.04 -9.43 -11.60
CA SER A 207 9.90 -10.53 -11.16
C SER A 207 11.18 -9.98 -10.54
N MET A 208 11.59 -10.50 -9.38
CA MET A 208 12.82 -10.06 -8.70
C MET A 208 14.08 -10.33 -9.53
N GLU A 209 14.09 -11.40 -10.34
CA GLU A 209 15.20 -11.75 -11.23
C GLU A 209 15.45 -10.71 -12.34
N THR A 210 14.45 -9.87 -12.63
CA THR A 210 14.56 -8.81 -13.65
C THR A 210 15.11 -7.50 -13.09
N VAL A 211 15.21 -7.36 -11.78
CA VAL A 211 15.60 -6.11 -11.14
C VAL A 211 17.11 -5.93 -11.14
N GLU A 212 17.59 -4.80 -11.65
CA GLU A 212 18.99 -4.38 -11.63
C GLU A 212 19.33 -3.63 -10.34
N GLN A 213 18.43 -2.73 -9.93
CA GLN A 213 18.64 -1.93 -8.73
C GLN A 213 17.31 -1.50 -8.13
N ILE A 214 17.25 -1.44 -6.79
CA ILE A 214 16.14 -0.87 -6.02
C ILE A 214 16.66 0.33 -5.26
N GLN A 215 15.98 1.46 -5.37
CA GLN A 215 16.18 2.62 -4.52
C GLN A 215 14.98 2.80 -3.60
N ILE A 216 15.27 2.91 -2.31
CA ILE A 216 14.29 3.14 -1.25
C ILE A 216 14.50 4.55 -0.74
N ASN A 217 13.48 5.39 -0.85
CA ASN A 217 13.51 6.80 -0.47
C ASN A 217 12.53 7.05 0.67
N VAL A 218 13.03 7.43 1.84
CA VAL A 218 12.22 7.77 3.02
C VAL A 218 12.04 9.29 3.14
N ALA A 219 13.09 10.07 2.88
CA ALA A 219 13.07 11.53 2.92
C ALA A 219 13.96 12.13 1.82
N PRO A 220 13.60 12.01 0.53
CA PRO A 220 14.38 12.60 -0.56
C PRO A 220 14.06 14.08 -0.69
N PHE A 221 15.11 14.93 -0.83
CA PHE A 221 14.93 16.37 -1.03
C PHE A 221 15.00 16.80 -2.50
N ASP A 222 15.16 15.87 -3.42
CA ASP A 222 15.02 16.09 -4.85
C ASP A 222 13.54 16.33 -5.21
N VAL A 223 13.21 17.48 -5.83
CA VAL A 223 11.83 17.86 -6.16
C VAL A 223 11.22 17.01 -7.26
N ARG A 224 12.02 16.26 -8.01
CA ARG A 224 11.54 15.30 -9.01
C ARG A 224 10.74 14.17 -8.36
N GLN A 225 11.11 13.77 -7.15
CA GLN A 225 10.41 12.70 -6.44
C GLN A 225 9.15 13.22 -5.74
N SER A 226 7.98 12.69 -6.09
CA SER A 226 6.68 13.16 -5.62
C SER A 226 5.64 12.05 -5.50
N GLY A 227 4.42 12.44 -5.13
CA GLY A 227 3.27 11.55 -5.07
C GLY A 227 3.20 10.69 -3.82
N PHE A 228 3.96 11.01 -2.77
CA PHE A 228 3.95 10.29 -1.50
C PHE A 228 4.17 11.21 -0.30
N THR A 229 3.57 10.85 0.83
CA THR A 229 3.89 11.38 2.16
C THR A 229 4.42 10.28 3.09
N GLY A 230 4.43 9.03 2.64
CA GLY A 230 5.13 7.90 3.25
C GLY A 230 6.57 7.82 2.77
N GLY A 231 6.88 6.85 1.95
CA GLY A 231 8.17 6.68 1.27
C GLY A 231 7.96 6.26 -0.18
N ALA A 232 9.05 6.13 -0.91
CA ALA A 232 9.02 5.66 -2.30
C ALA A 232 10.00 4.51 -2.52
N ILE A 233 9.60 3.56 -3.33
CA ILE A 233 10.45 2.50 -3.87
C ILE A 233 10.50 2.67 -5.38
N ASN A 234 11.70 2.78 -5.92
CA ASN A 234 11.94 2.83 -7.35
C ASN A 234 12.83 1.63 -7.74
N ALA A 235 12.32 0.78 -8.61
CA ALA A 235 13.05 -0.38 -9.14
C ALA A 235 13.40 -0.14 -10.61
N ILE A 236 14.64 -0.42 -10.98
CA ILE A 236 15.10 -0.38 -12.36
C ILE A 236 15.33 -1.81 -12.84
N THR A 237 14.81 -2.13 -14.01
CA THR A 237 14.96 -3.46 -14.61
C THR A 237 16.25 -3.60 -15.41
N LYS A 238 16.75 -4.83 -15.48
CA LYS A 238 17.90 -5.21 -16.29
C LYS A 238 17.71 -4.84 -17.77
N SER A 239 18.81 -4.68 -18.46
CA SER A 239 18.87 -4.36 -19.88
C SER A 239 19.83 -5.30 -20.59
N GLY A 240 19.67 -5.46 -21.90
CA GLY A 240 20.61 -6.21 -22.72
C GLY A 240 22.00 -5.57 -22.79
N THR A 241 22.98 -6.39 -23.12
CA THR A 241 24.41 -6.03 -23.27
C THR A 241 24.97 -6.53 -24.60
N ASN A 242 26.28 -6.36 -24.87
CA ASN A 242 26.93 -6.85 -26.06
C ASN A 242 27.13 -8.38 -26.08
N GLU A 243 26.88 -9.04 -24.97
CA GLU A 243 26.90 -10.49 -24.82
C GLU A 243 25.50 -10.98 -24.45
N PHE A 244 25.16 -12.20 -24.84
CA PHE A 244 23.94 -12.85 -24.43
C PHE A 244 24.08 -13.35 -23.00
N HIS A 245 23.16 -12.91 -22.15
CA HIS A 245 23.03 -13.34 -20.77
C HIS A 245 21.61 -13.81 -20.51
N GLY A 246 21.49 -14.89 -19.78
CA GLY A 246 20.19 -15.41 -19.39
C GLY A 246 20.27 -16.16 -18.06
N SER A 247 19.12 -16.32 -17.46
CA SER A 247 18.94 -17.18 -16.28
C SER A 247 17.69 -18.03 -16.44
N ALA A 248 17.72 -19.23 -15.88
CA ALA A 248 16.54 -20.04 -15.65
C ALA A 248 16.53 -20.43 -14.17
N TYR A 249 15.37 -20.34 -13.53
CA TYR A 249 15.25 -20.60 -12.10
C TYR A 249 13.97 -21.37 -11.78
N LEU A 250 14.06 -22.17 -10.73
CA LEU A 250 12.96 -22.91 -10.15
C LEU A 250 13.03 -22.78 -8.63
N TYR A 251 11.95 -22.34 -8.00
CA TYR A 251 11.77 -22.34 -6.55
C TYR A 251 10.60 -23.23 -6.19
N GLY A 252 10.71 -23.91 -5.07
CA GLY A 252 9.64 -24.75 -4.56
C GLY A 252 9.64 -24.79 -3.04
N ASN A 253 8.44 -24.85 -2.47
CA ASN A 253 8.23 -25.03 -1.05
C ASN A 253 7.04 -25.96 -0.82
N ASN A 254 7.04 -26.68 0.32
CA ASN A 254 5.91 -27.49 0.77
C ASN A 254 5.91 -27.55 2.30
N GLU A 255 4.87 -28.14 2.87
CA GLU A 255 4.67 -28.28 4.31
C GLU A 255 5.87 -28.93 5.02
N LYS A 256 6.61 -29.84 4.36
CA LYS A 256 7.77 -30.53 4.95
C LYS A 256 8.98 -29.62 5.09
N LEU A 257 9.09 -28.58 4.25
CA LEU A 257 10.18 -27.62 4.26
C LEU A 257 9.92 -26.43 5.19
N VAL A 258 8.66 -26.19 5.60
CA VAL A 258 8.30 -25.09 6.51
C VAL A 258 8.82 -25.33 7.95
N GLY A 259 9.09 -26.59 8.31
CA GLY A 259 9.56 -26.94 9.65
C GLY A 259 8.43 -27.13 10.65
N ARG A 260 8.79 -27.29 11.92
CA ARG A 260 7.81 -27.51 12.99
C ARG A 260 7.31 -26.18 13.55
N HIS A 261 6.03 -26.16 13.91
CA HIS A 261 5.41 -25.04 14.58
C HIS A 261 6.01 -24.73 15.95
N TYR A 262 5.73 -23.50 16.40
CA TYR A 262 6.07 -23.00 17.74
C TYR A 262 5.46 -23.87 18.83
N LYS A 263 6.09 -23.89 20.00
CA LYS A 263 5.53 -24.51 21.19
C LYS A 263 4.33 -23.72 21.69
N LEU A 264 3.21 -24.40 21.81
CA LEU A 264 2.04 -23.87 22.50
C LEU A 264 2.29 -23.73 23.99
N PRO A 265 1.57 -22.86 24.72
CA PRO A 265 1.54 -22.88 26.18
C PRO A 265 1.19 -24.30 26.69
N GLY A 266 2.03 -24.87 27.55
CA GLY A 266 1.87 -26.28 28.02
C GLY A 266 2.85 -27.26 27.35
N GLY A 267 3.73 -26.83 26.47
CA GLY A 267 4.87 -27.59 25.96
C GLY A 267 4.58 -28.52 24.77
N LYS A 268 3.36 -28.58 24.26
CA LYS A 268 3.03 -29.25 23.00
C LYS A 268 3.41 -28.40 21.81
N TYR A 269 3.92 -29.01 20.75
CA TYR A 269 4.04 -28.33 19.46
C TYR A 269 2.64 -28.21 18.82
N ALA A 270 2.39 -27.14 18.08
CA ALA A 270 1.24 -27.07 17.22
C ALA A 270 1.28 -28.19 16.18
N ASP A 271 0.13 -28.57 15.65
CA ASP A 271 0.07 -29.62 14.63
C ASP A 271 0.86 -29.21 13.37
N PRO A 272 1.41 -30.18 12.62
CA PRO A 272 2.08 -29.90 11.36
C PRO A 272 1.18 -29.11 10.40
N TYR A 273 1.79 -28.32 9.53
CA TYR A 273 1.05 -27.70 8.42
C TYR A 273 0.41 -28.78 7.54
N SER A 274 -0.80 -28.52 7.08
CA SER A 274 -1.46 -29.37 6.09
C SER A 274 -0.75 -29.24 4.72
N ASP A 275 -1.07 -30.12 3.80
CA ASP A 275 -0.46 -30.23 2.47
C ASP A 275 -0.46 -28.88 1.71
N GLU A 276 0.57 -28.07 1.92
CA GLU A 276 0.79 -26.81 1.23
C GLU A 276 1.83 -27.02 0.12
N SER A 277 1.62 -26.42 -1.03
CA SER A 277 2.60 -26.42 -2.11
C SER A 277 2.76 -25.05 -2.73
N GLU A 278 4.01 -24.65 -2.95
CA GLU A 278 4.35 -23.43 -3.67
C GLU A 278 5.43 -23.74 -4.70
N SER A 279 5.25 -23.24 -5.92
CA SER A 279 6.23 -23.36 -7.00
C SER A 279 6.33 -22.06 -7.79
N MET A 280 7.53 -21.73 -8.20
CA MET A 280 7.82 -20.61 -9.07
C MET A 280 8.91 -20.99 -10.06
N PHE A 281 8.68 -20.76 -11.33
CA PHE A 281 9.70 -20.93 -12.35
C PHE A 281 9.71 -19.74 -13.30
N GLY A 282 10.89 -19.47 -13.84
CA GLY A 282 11.02 -18.39 -14.82
C GLY A 282 12.33 -18.43 -15.54
N PHE A 283 12.44 -17.53 -16.49
CA PHE A 283 13.68 -17.30 -17.24
C PHE A 283 13.83 -15.83 -17.62
N THR A 284 15.08 -15.44 -17.83
CA THR A 284 15.44 -14.15 -18.40
C THR A 284 16.40 -14.37 -19.57
N LEU A 285 16.35 -13.49 -20.56
CA LEU A 285 17.28 -13.47 -21.67
C LEU A 285 17.51 -12.03 -22.12
N GLY A 286 18.76 -11.62 -22.20
CA GLY A 286 19.17 -10.31 -22.71
C GLY A 286 20.38 -10.43 -23.63
N GLY A 287 20.50 -9.50 -24.57
CA GLY A 287 21.62 -9.49 -25.49
C GLY A 287 21.53 -8.39 -26.55
N PRO A 288 22.49 -8.37 -27.51
CA PRO A 288 22.46 -7.38 -28.56
C PRO A 288 21.59 -7.85 -29.74
N ILE A 289 20.76 -6.94 -30.24
CA ILE A 289 20.21 -7.02 -31.61
C ILE A 289 21.27 -6.47 -32.56
N LEU A 290 21.85 -5.32 -32.20
CA LEU A 290 23.04 -4.74 -32.84
C LEU A 290 24.05 -4.35 -31.76
N LYS A 291 25.28 -4.89 -31.81
CA LYS A 291 26.34 -4.58 -30.83
C LYS A 291 26.57 -3.08 -30.72
N ASN A 292 26.76 -2.61 -29.49
CA ASN A 292 26.95 -1.20 -29.07
C ASN A 292 25.76 -0.29 -29.36
N LYS A 293 24.70 -0.77 -30.03
CA LYS A 293 23.61 0.12 -30.53
C LYS A 293 22.22 -0.26 -30.10
N LEU A 294 21.83 -1.51 -30.22
CA LEU A 294 20.45 -1.94 -29.98
C LEU A 294 20.43 -3.24 -29.18
N PHE A 295 19.76 -3.22 -28.05
CA PHE A 295 19.72 -4.33 -27.11
C PHE A 295 18.30 -4.68 -26.77
N PHE A 296 18.09 -5.95 -26.37
CA PHE A 296 16.81 -6.41 -25.82
C PHE A 296 17.03 -7.11 -24.48
N PHE A 297 15.96 -7.12 -23.68
CA PHE A 297 15.84 -7.95 -22.49
C PHE A 297 14.41 -8.47 -22.40
N ALA A 298 14.25 -9.77 -22.19
CA ALA A 298 12.97 -10.46 -22.08
C ALA A 298 12.93 -11.32 -20.82
N ASN A 299 11.74 -11.48 -20.24
CA ASN A 299 11.53 -12.37 -19.10
C ASN A 299 10.15 -13.00 -19.11
N PHE A 300 10.06 -14.16 -18.48
CA PHE A 300 8.80 -14.80 -18.10
C PHE A 300 8.95 -15.44 -16.72
N GLU A 301 7.89 -15.34 -15.89
CA GLU A 301 7.80 -15.98 -14.58
C GLU A 301 6.36 -16.48 -14.35
N ARG A 302 6.24 -17.70 -13.84
CA ARG A 302 4.98 -18.24 -13.33
C ARG A 302 5.16 -18.66 -11.89
N SER A 303 4.21 -18.22 -11.04
CA SER A 303 4.08 -18.70 -9.66
C SER A 303 2.74 -19.39 -9.48
N TYR A 304 2.73 -20.43 -8.65
CA TYR A 304 1.54 -21.17 -8.25
C TYR A 304 1.68 -21.54 -6.77
N LYS A 305 0.60 -21.33 -6.01
CA LYS A 305 0.52 -21.68 -4.60
C LYS A 305 -0.83 -22.30 -4.31
N SER A 306 -0.83 -23.43 -3.57
CA SER A 306 -2.03 -24.16 -3.15
C SER A 306 -2.00 -24.38 -1.66
N TYR A 307 -3.17 -24.22 -1.01
CA TYR A 307 -3.41 -24.52 0.40
C TYR A 307 -4.65 -25.39 0.53
N PRO A 308 -4.62 -26.44 1.38
CA PRO A 308 -5.78 -27.26 1.63
C PRO A 308 -6.87 -26.50 2.39
N ASN A 309 -8.08 -27.01 2.35
CA ASN A 309 -9.16 -26.55 3.20
C ASN A 309 -9.11 -27.29 4.54
N GLU A 310 -8.55 -26.64 5.55
CA GLU A 310 -8.44 -27.18 6.90
C GLU A 310 -9.77 -27.21 7.66
N TYR A 311 -10.77 -26.43 7.24
CA TYR A 311 -12.02 -26.19 7.96
C TYR A 311 -13.26 -26.55 7.12
N GLY A 312 -13.21 -27.68 6.41
CA GLY A 312 -14.32 -28.23 5.68
C GLY A 312 -15.39 -28.87 6.60
N LEU A 313 -16.45 -29.39 5.99
CA LEU A 313 -17.52 -30.09 6.71
C LEU A 313 -16.98 -31.32 7.45
N GLY A 314 -17.20 -31.40 8.76
CA GLY A 314 -16.82 -32.54 9.60
C GLY A 314 -15.32 -32.63 9.90
N THR A 315 -14.51 -31.65 9.59
CA THR A 315 -13.10 -31.64 10.00
C THR A 315 -12.97 -31.45 11.51
N PRO A 316 -11.97 -32.09 12.18
CA PRO A 316 -11.85 -32.11 13.64
C PRO A 316 -11.79 -30.74 14.31
N ASP A 317 -11.19 -29.77 13.67
CA ASP A 317 -11.00 -28.41 14.20
C ASP A 317 -12.17 -27.45 13.92
N SER A 318 -13.14 -27.88 13.09
CA SER A 318 -14.33 -27.09 12.81
C SER A 318 -15.24 -26.98 14.03
N LYS A 319 -15.63 -25.77 14.38
CA LYS A 319 -16.63 -25.49 15.43
C LYS A 319 -18.07 -25.55 14.93
N VAL A 320 -18.26 -25.79 13.64
CA VAL A 320 -19.57 -25.93 13.02
C VAL A 320 -20.05 -27.37 13.20
N ASP A 321 -21.29 -27.54 13.67
CA ASP A 321 -21.95 -28.82 13.78
C ASP A 321 -22.26 -29.37 12.37
N ALA A 322 -21.62 -30.49 11.99
CA ALA A 322 -21.67 -31.02 10.64
C ALA A 322 -23.06 -31.57 10.28
N ASP A 323 -23.75 -32.21 11.22
CA ASP A 323 -25.09 -32.80 10.98
C ASP A 323 -26.13 -31.71 10.81
N LYS A 324 -26.08 -30.68 11.66
CA LYS A 324 -26.94 -29.50 11.51
C LYS A 324 -26.66 -28.75 10.22
N ALA A 325 -25.37 -28.55 9.87
CA ALA A 325 -25.00 -27.92 8.61
C ALA A 325 -25.54 -28.67 7.39
N THR A 326 -25.40 -30.02 7.39
CA THR A 326 -25.94 -30.86 6.32
C THR A 326 -27.47 -30.73 6.24
N SER A 327 -28.16 -30.78 7.39
CA SER A 327 -29.61 -30.62 7.44
C SER A 327 -30.06 -29.23 6.94
N ILE A 328 -29.32 -28.15 7.28
CA ILE A 328 -29.60 -26.79 6.79
C ILE A 328 -29.48 -26.75 5.26
N LEU A 329 -28.40 -27.31 4.70
CA LEU A 329 -28.19 -27.28 3.25
C LEU A 329 -29.28 -28.05 2.50
N ASN A 330 -29.73 -29.19 3.05
CA ASN A 330 -30.83 -29.97 2.49
C ASN A 330 -32.16 -29.19 2.55
N ALA A 331 -32.44 -28.49 3.65
CA ALA A 331 -33.63 -27.64 3.78
C ALA A 331 -33.62 -26.46 2.79
N ILE A 332 -32.43 -25.84 2.57
CA ILE A 332 -32.28 -24.79 1.52
C ILE A 332 -32.53 -25.36 0.12
N LYS A 333 -32.05 -26.57 -0.19
CA LYS A 333 -32.31 -27.23 -1.48
C LYS A 333 -33.82 -27.54 -1.65
N ASP A 334 -34.51 -28.02 -0.63
CA ASP A 334 -35.95 -28.23 -0.66
C ASP A 334 -36.72 -26.89 -0.87
N LEU A 335 -36.36 -25.86 -0.12
CA LEU A 335 -36.96 -24.53 -0.31
C LEU A 335 -36.72 -23.98 -1.73
N ALA A 336 -35.54 -24.19 -2.29
CA ALA A 336 -35.21 -23.77 -3.65
C ALA A 336 -36.08 -24.52 -4.67
N GLN A 337 -36.20 -25.84 -4.53
CA GLN A 337 -37.02 -26.66 -5.40
C GLN A 337 -38.51 -26.22 -5.36
N ARG A 338 -39.05 -25.90 -4.18
CA ARG A 338 -40.43 -25.38 -3.99
C ARG A 338 -40.63 -24.03 -4.68
N GLN A 339 -39.56 -23.25 -4.84
CA GLN A 339 -39.57 -21.98 -5.57
C GLN A 339 -39.21 -22.15 -7.07
N GLY A 340 -39.09 -23.41 -7.56
CA GLY A 340 -38.76 -23.71 -8.95
C GLY A 340 -37.28 -23.50 -9.33
N ILE A 341 -36.40 -23.47 -8.32
CA ILE A 341 -34.97 -23.22 -8.50
C ILE A 341 -34.21 -24.52 -8.29
N ASN A 342 -33.36 -24.86 -9.25
CA ASN A 342 -32.44 -26.00 -9.12
C ASN A 342 -31.14 -25.54 -8.43
N TYR A 343 -31.05 -25.68 -7.11
CA TYR A 343 -29.88 -25.33 -6.33
C TYR A 343 -29.08 -26.58 -5.95
N ASN A 344 -27.87 -26.70 -6.47
CA ASN A 344 -26.96 -27.85 -6.26
C ASN A 344 -25.74 -27.49 -5.38
N GLY A 345 -25.85 -26.49 -4.50
CA GLY A 345 -24.79 -26.08 -3.61
C GLY A 345 -24.20 -27.22 -2.79
N GLN A 346 -22.92 -27.15 -2.50
CA GLN A 346 -22.16 -28.08 -1.66
C GLN A 346 -21.24 -27.28 -0.76
N TYR A 347 -20.92 -27.81 0.42
CA TYR A 347 -19.88 -27.16 1.25
C TYR A 347 -18.50 -27.26 0.60
N ASP A 348 -17.69 -26.23 0.84
CA ASP A 348 -16.35 -26.15 0.29
C ASP A 348 -15.43 -27.22 0.88
N SER A 349 -14.88 -28.03 0.02
CA SER A 349 -13.83 -29.02 0.30
C SER A 349 -12.63 -28.88 -0.64
N SER A 350 -12.62 -27.83 -1.48
CA SER A 350 -11.58 -27.63 -2.49
C SER A 350 -10.33 -27.00 -1.91
N ASP A 351 -9.18 -27.15 -2.56
CA ASP A 351 -7.98 -26.40 -2.21
C ASP A 351 -8.06 -24.95 -2.65
N SER A 352 -7.41 -24.06 -1.92
CA SER A 352 -7.20 -22.69 -2.37
C SER A 352 -6.03 -22.63 -3.32
N ASP A 353 -6.20 -21.92 -4.42
CA ASP A 353 -5.11 -21.66 -5.32
C ASP A 353 -4.89 -20.15 -5.52
N THR A 354 -3.62 -19.79 -5.64
CA THR A 354 -3.17 -18.46 -6.07
C THR A 354 -2.10 -18.65 -7.12
N TRP A 355 -2.23 -17.96 -8.23
CA TRP A 355 -1.23 -18.04 -9.31
C TRP A 355 -1.01 -16.68 -9.96
N SER A 356 0.20 -16.49 -10.52
CA SER A 356 0.51 -15.34 -11.36
C SER A 356 1.42 -15.72 -12.52
N ASN A 357 1.21 -15.06 -13.66
CA ASN A 357 2.11 -15.08 -14.80
C ASN A 357 2.61 -13.66 -15.03
N LYS A 358 3.92 -13.50 -15.21
CA LYS A 358 4.57 -12.22 -15.50
C LYS A 358 5.39 -12.36 -16.77
N ALA A 359 5.26 -11.42 -17.68
CA ALA A 359 6.06 -11.33 -18.88
C ALA A 359 6.55 -9.90 -19.07
N GLY A 360 7.73 -9.73 -19.59
CA GLY A 360 8.30 -8.42 -19.86
C GLY A 360 9.24 -8.42 -21.04
N PHE A 361 9.27 -7.30 -21.75
CA PHE A 361 10.16 -7.07 -22.88
C PHE A 361 10.64 -5.62 -22.87
N LYS A 362 11.95 -5.43 -23.02
CA LYS A 362 12.61 -4.12 -23.01
C LYS A 362 13.53 -4.00 -24.20
N ILE A 363 13.54 -2.86 -24.84
CA ILE A 363 14.49 -2.48 -25.87
C ILE A 363 15.21 -1.22 -25.42
N ASP A 364 16.53 -1.23 -25.54
CA ASP A 364 17.42 -0.11 -25.32
C ASP A 364 18.13 0.21 -26.63
N TRP A 365 17.98 1.44 -27.11
CA TRP A 365 18.55 1.89 -28.37
C TRP A 365 19.44 3.13 -28.19
N ASN A 366 20.74 2.95 -28.42
CA ASN A 366 21.69 4.05 -28.58
C ASN A 366 21.53 4.60 -29.99
N ILE A 367 20.65 5.58 -30.19
CA ILE A 367 20.38 6.19 -31.50
C ILE A 367 21.70 6.79 -32.03
N ASN A 368 22.37 7.57 -31.18
CA ASN A 368 23.70 8.11 -31.35
C ASN A 368 24.34 8.42 -29.99
N ASP A 369 25.52 9.06 -29.96
CA ASP A 369 26.23 9.40 -28.70
C ASP A 369 25.44 10.38 -27.82
N PHE A 370 24.48 11.13 -28.39
CA PHE A 370 23.71 12.17 -27.70
C PHE A 370 22.28 11.75 -27.36
N ASN A 371 21.72 10.77 -28.07
CA ASN A 371 20.33 10.37 -27.91
C ASN A 371 20.23 8.87 -27.64
N LYS A 372 19.53 8.50 -26.57
CA LYS A 372 19.25 7.14 -26.17
C LYS A 372 17.77 6.99 -25.96
N PHE A 373 17.20 5.88 -26.44
CA PHE A 373 15.79 5.59 -26.35
C PHE A 373 15.58 4.23 -25.70
N MET A 374 14.60 4.14 -24.82
CA MET A 374 14.18 2.89 -24.18
C MET A 374 12.67 2.73 -24.34
N VAL A 375 12.23 1.52 -24.63
CA VAL A 375 10.82 1.13 -24.49
C VAL A 375 10.74 -0.18 -23.73
N ARG A 376 9.79 -0.24 -22.80
CA ARG A 376 9.49 -1.43 -21.99
C ARG A 376 8.01 -1.73 -22.02
N TRP A 377 7.67 -2.98 -22.21
CA TRP A 377 6.35 -3.54 -21.96
C TRP A 377 6.42 -4.58 -20.84
N SER A 378 5.41 -4.60 -19.98
CA SER A 378 5.28 -5.55 -18.87
C SER A 378 3.82 -5.96 -18.72
N TYR A 379 3.59 -7.24 -18.57
CA TYR A 379 2.28 -7.85 -18.35
C TYR A 379 2.30 -8.71 -17.09
N VAL A 380 1.30 -8.52 -16.23
CA VAL A 380 1.06 -9.33 -15.04
C VAL A 380 -0.38 -9.79 -15.06
N ASN A 381 -0.58 -11.11 -15.04
CA ASN A 381 -1.89 -11.74 -14.93
C ASN A 381 -1.90 -12.62 -13.68
N ALA A 382 -2.87 -12.41 -12.79
CA ALA A 382 -2.92 -13.12 -11.52
C ALA A 382 -4.35 -13.47 -11.12
N SER A 383 -4.46 -14.50 -10.29
CA SER A 383 -5.74 -14.94 -9.74
C SER A 383 -5.56 -15.60 -8.38
N THR A 384 -6.53 -15.37 -7.49
CA THR A 384 -6.62 -16.04 -6.19
C THR A 384 -8.07 -16.42 -5.88
N LEU A 385 -8.26 -17.57 -5.22
CA LEU A 385 -9.55 -18.01 -4.72
C LEU A 385 -9.73 -17.48 -3.30
N ASN A 386 -10.84 -16.77 -3.07
CA ASN A 386 -11.20 -16.15 -1.80
C ASN A 386 -12.58 -16.62 -1.31
N GLY A 387 -12.98 -16.21 -0.11
CA GLY A 387 -14.31 -16.48 0.45
C GLY A 387 -14.39 -17.81 1.20
N ARG A 388 -13.25 -18.39 1.59
CA ARG A 388 -13.23 -19.63 2.38
C ARG A 388 -13.74 -19.46 3.78
N GLY A 389 -14.20 -20.58 4.34
CA GLY A 389 -14.50 -20.72 5.75
C GLY A 389 -13.26 -20.63 6.64
N GLY A 390 -13.46 -20.87 7.91
CA GLY A 390 -12.43 -20.93 8.94
C GLY A 390 -12.93 -21.74 10.10
N ILE A 391 -12.16 -21.83 11.19
CA ILE A 391 -12.45 -22.66 12.37
C ILE A 391 -13.90 -22.58 12.89
N SER A 392 -14.56 -21.41 12.75
CA SER A 392 -15.94 -21.17 13.18
C SER A 392 -16.87 -20.76 12.03
N THR A 393 -16.49 -20.98 10.78
CA THR A 393 -17.31 -20.60 9.63
C THR A 393 -17.19 -21.66 8.54
N LEU A 394 -18.30 -22.20 8.09
CA LEU A 394 -18.39 -23.15 6.99
C LEU A 394 -19.14 -22.49 5.83
N ASN A 395 -18.54 -22.49 4.64
CA ASN A 395 -19.08 -21.85 3.45
C ASN A 395 -19.39 -22.89 2.38
N THR A 396 -20.38 -22.60 1.54
CA THR A 396 -20.61 -23.39 0.31
C THR A 396 -19.65 -22.94 -0.80
N ILE A 397 -19.45 -23.80 -1.82
CA ILE A 397 -18.53 -23.52 -2.95
C ILE A 397 -18.95 -22.26 -3.71
N ASP A 398 -20.23 -21.96 -3.82
CA ASP A 398 -20.76 -20.77 -4.49
C ASP A 398 -20.57 -19.48 -3.65
N HIS A 399 -20.20 -19.61 -2.36
CA HIS A 399 -19.73 -18.49 -1.55
C HIS A 399 -18.32 -18.06 -1.90
N LEU A 400 -17.53 -18.94 -2.49
CA LEU A 400 -16.19 -18.60 -2.96
C LEU A 400 -16.27 -17.69 -4.18
N TYR A 401 -15.27 -16.85 -4.30
CA TYR A 401 -15.10 -16.03 -5.50
C TYR A 401 -13.63 -15.99 -5.94
N ARG A 402 -13.43 -15.98 -7.22
CA ARG A 402 -12.11 -15.83 -7.81
C ARG A 402 -11.85 -14.38 -8.13
N PHE A 403 -10.83 -13.82 -7.49
CA PHE A 403 -10.32 -12.50 -7.83
C PHE A 403 -9.28 -12.64 -8.95
N LYS A 404 -9.49 -11.95 -10.05
CA LYS A 404 -8.57 -11.90 -11.20
C LYS A 404 -8.07 -10.48 -11.37
N SER A 405 -6.78 -10.33 -11.68
CA SER A 405 -6.13 -9.05 -11.96
C SER A 405 -5.27 -9.16 -13.21
N ASN A 406 -5.42 -8.22 -14.12
CA ASN A 406 -4.57 -8.07 -15.29
C ASN A 406 -3.98 -6.66 -15.30
N THR A 407 -2.66 -6.56 -15.33
CA THR A 407 -1.95 -5.28 -15.41
C THR A 407 -1.07 -5.25 -16.65
N ASN A 408 -1.25 -4.23 -17.49
CA ASN A 408 -0.39 -3.91 -18.61
C ASN A 408 0.33 -2.59 -18.34
N THR A 409 1.65 -2.57 -18.51
CA THR A 409 2.47 -1.36 -18.37
C THR A 409 3.31 -1.18 -19.62
N VAL A 410 3.28 0.02 -20.20
CA VAL A 410 4.17 0.43 -21.28
C VAL A 410 4.88 1.70 -20.85
N THR A 411 6.20 1.73 -21.01
CA THR A 411 7.04 2.90 -20.72
C THR A 411 7.95 3.17 -21.90
N ALA A 412 8.00 4.41 -22.35
CA ALA A 412 8.96 4.91 -23.34
C ALA A 412 9.73 6.08 -22.74
N GLU A 413 11.06 6.07 -22.89
CA GLU A 413 11.95 7.10 -22.37
C GLU A 413 12.94 7.53 -23.44
N LEU A 414 13.12 8.83 -23.62
CA LEU A 414 14.12 9.45 -24.48
C LEU A 414 15.06 10.30 -23.63
N GLN A 415 16.33 9.98 -23.64
CA GLN A 415 17.40 10.76 -23.03
C GLN A 415 18.17 11.47 -24.15
N SER A 416 18.26 12.79 -24.06
CA SER A 416 18.92 13.63 -25.07
C SER A 416 19.92 14.58 -24.43
N ARG A 417 21.11 14.60 -24.94
CA ARG A 417 22.10 15.63 -24.65
C ARG A 417 22.01 16.72 -25.72
N LEU A 418 21.32 17.80 -25.42
CA LEU A 418 21.02 18.88 -26.38
C LEU A 418 22.24 19.76 -26.66
N SER A 419 23.14 19.90 -25.66
CA SER A 419 24.41 20.61 -25.78
C SER A 419 25.41 20.15 -24.71
N PRO A 420 26.66 20.63 -24.68
CA PRO A 420 27.61 20.31 -23.60
C PRO A 420 27.10 20.67 -22.18
N VAL A 421 26.18 21.64 -22.10
CA VAL A 421 25.66 22.16 -20.83
C VAL A 421 24.15 21.91 -20.63
N LEU A 422 23.49 21.21 -21.56
CA LEU A 422 22.05 21.02 -21.51
C LEU A 422 21.68 19.59 -21.84
N SER A 423 20.95 18.93 -20.94
CA SER A 423 20.40 17.59 -21.16
C SER A 423 18.90 17.57 -20.89
N ASN A 424 18.21 16.67 -21.57
CA ASN A 424 16.78 16.44 -21.41
C ASN A 424 16.49 14.93 -21.26
N GLU A 425 15.51 14.62 -20.46
CA GLU A 425 14.97 13.27 -20.24
C GLU A 425 13.45 13.33 -20.30
N ALA A 426 12.84 12.74 -21.33
CA ALA A 426 11.41 12.68 -21.56
C ALA A 426 10.88 11.26 -21.38
N ARG A 427 9.76 11.10 -20.67
CA ARG A 427 9.13 9.79 -20.43
C ARG A 427 7.63 9.86 -20.60
N LEU A 428 7.08 8.84 -21.24
CA LEU A 428 5.66 8.57 -21.34
C LEU A 428 5.40 7.16 -20.81
N SER A 429 4.45 7.00 -19.90
CA SER A 429 4.02 5.68 -19.47
C SER A 429 2.51 5.54 -19.45
N TYR A 430 2.06 4.30 -19.66
CA TYR A 430 0.68 3.87 -19.52
C TYR A 430 0.61 2.64 -18.62
N VAL A 431 -0.31 2.65 -17.67
CA VAL A 431 -0.63 1.51 -16.81
C VAL A 431 -2.13 1.26 -16.88
N GLY A 432 -2.52 0.10 -17.41
CA GLY A 432 -3.91 -0.37 -17.45
C GLY A 432 -4.10 -1.54 -16.51
N VAL A 433 -5.05 -1.44 -15.57
CA VAL A 433 -5.40 -2.48 -14.59
C VAL A 433 -6.84 -2.89 -14.80
N ARG A 434 -7.10 -4.20 -14.79
CA ARG A 434 -8.45 -4.79 -14.95
C ARG A 434 -8.64 -5.84 -13.86
N ASP A 435 -9.36 -5.46 -12.82
CA ASP A 435 -9.65 -6.27 -11.65
C ASP A 435 -11.09 -6.73 -11.66
N LYS A 436 -11.35 -8.02 -11.41
CA LYS A 436 -12.69 -8.59 -11.44
C LYS A 436 -12.85 -9.70 -10.42
N ARG A 437 -13.99 -9.71 -9.73
CA ARG A 437 -14.45 -10.86 -8.96
C ARG A 437 -15.43 -11.69 -9.79
N THR A 438 -15.25 -13.00 -9.77
CA THR A 438 -16.17 -13.96 -10.37
C THR A 438 -16.61 -14.94 -9.30
N SER A 439 -17.91 -14.97 -9.00
CA SER A 439 -18.57 -15.94 -8.12
C SER A 439 -19.12 -17.10 -8.90
N GLY A 440 -19.63 -18.12 -8.21
CA GLY A 440 -20.42 -19.21 -8.80
C GLY A 440 -21.76 -18.75 -9.41
N ALA A 441 -22.68 -19.68 -9.60
CA ALA A 441 -24.03 -19.39 -10.07
C ALA A 441 -24.74 -18.39 -9.14
N ALA A 442 -25.56 -17.50 -9.71
CA ALA A 442 -26.28 -16.49 -8.95
C ALA A 442 -27.24 -17.12 -7.94
N PHE A 443 -27.07 -16.79 -6.67
CA PHE A 443 -27.89 -17.25 -5.56
C PHE A 443 -27.80 -16.25 -4.40
N PRO A 444 -28.87 -16.05 -3.60
CA PRO A 444 -28.82 -15.15 -2.43
C PRO A 444 -27.74 -15.58 -1.41
N SER A 445 -27.21 -14.61 -0.67
CA SER A 445 -26.33 -14.89 0.47
C SER A 445 -27.16 -15.23 1.70
N ILE A 446 -26.97 -16.39 2.29
CA ILE A 446 -27.69 -16.84 3.48
C ILE A 446 -26.70 -17.16 4.58
N THR A 447 -26.76 -16.41 5.68
CA THR A 447 -25.93 -16.62 6.86
C THR A 447 -26.76 -17.16 8.00
N ILE A 448 -26.39 -18.32 8.54
CA ILE A 448 -27.05 -18.94 9.70
C ILE A 448 -26.02 -19.10 10.81
N LYS A 449 -26.24 -18.42 11.94
CA LYS A 449 -25.36 -18.43 13.10
C LYS A 449 -25.72 -19.54 14.07
N ASN A 450 -24.85 -19.75 15.07
CA ASN A 450 -25.07 -20.74 16.14
C ASN A 450 -25.40 -22.15 15.62
N VAL A 451 -24.68 -22.55 14.56
CA VAL A 451 -24.67 -23.93 14.06
C VAL A 451 -23.56 -24.67 14.82
N GLY A 452 -23.91 -25.31 15.96
CA GLY A 452 -22.91 -25.62 16.98
C GLY A 452 -22.34 -24.33 17.60
N ASN A 453 -21.01 -24.18 17.55
CA ASN A 453 -20.31 -22.95 17.95
C ASN A 453 -19.83 -22.13 16.75
N GLY A 454 -20.44 -22.33 15.58
CA GLY A 454 -20.03 -21.67 14.33
C GLY A 454 -21.17 -21.07 13.53
N THR A 455 -20.83 -20.68 12.32
CA THR A 455 -21.73 -20.03 11.35
C THR A 455 -21.65 -20.77 10.02
N VAL A 456 -22.76 -20.90 9.33
CA VAL A 456 -22.84 -21.44 7.97
C VAL A 456 -23.20 -20.28 7.01
N ASN A 457 -22.48 -20.17 5.90
CA ASN A 457 -22.82 -19.27 4.80
C ASN A 457 -23.11 -20.10 3.54
N ILE A 458 -24.26 -19.84 2.95
CA ILE A 458 -24.77 -20.51 1.74
C ILE A 458 -25.00 -19.44 0.66
N GLY A 459 -24.74 -19.79 -0.60
CA GLY A 459 -24.89 -18.87 -1.73
C GLY A 459 -23.75 -17.87 -1.84
N ASN A 460 -23.90 -16.92 -2.77
CA ASN A 460 -22.81 -15.99 -3.10
C ASN A 460 -22.38 -15.09 -1.97
N GLU A 461 -21.08 -14.74 -1.93
CA GLU A 461 -20.57 -13.74 -1.01
C GLU A 461 -21.17 -12.35 -1.38
N TYR A 462 -21.75 -11.69 -0.39
CA TYR A 462 -22.62 -10.51 -0.58
C TYR A 462 -21.97 -9.31 -1.26
N SER A 463 -20.64 -9.18 -1.23
CA SER A 463 -19.90 -8.05 -1.83
C SER A 463 -19.19 -8.40 -3.15
N SER A 464 -19.31 -9.65 -3.61
CA SER A 464 -18.61 -10.16 -4.81
C SER A 464 -19.54 -10.43 -5.99
N MET A 465 -20.85 -10.28 -5.82
CA MET A 465 -21.85 -10.52 -6.85
C MET A 465 -21.77 -9.56 -8.05
N ALA A 466 -21.40 -8.30 -7.79
CA ALA A 466 -21.08 -7.29 -8.77
C ALA A 466 -19.88 -6.49 -8.27
N ASN A 467 -18.68 -6.87 -8.69
CA ASN A 467 -17.43 -6.25 -8.22
C ASN A 467 -16.37 -6.32 -9.31
N GLY A 468 -15.92 -5.17 -9.76
CA GLY A 468 -14.89 -5.02 -10.77
C GLY A 468 -14.34 -3.59 -10.77
N LEU A 469 -13.10 -3.44 -11.22
CA LEU A 469 -12.43 -2.14 -11.29
C LEU A 469 -11.53 -2.09 -12.53
N ASP A 470 -11.79 -1.13 -13.39
CA ASP A 470 -10.90 -0.77 -14.47
C ASP A 470 -10.18 0.53 -14.11
N GLN A 471 -8.86 0.55 -14.30
CA GLN A 471 -8.02 1.71 -14.06
C GLN A 471 -7.13 1.94 -15.28
N ASP A 472 -7.06 3.17 -15.74
CA ASP A 472 -6.13 3.63 -16.78
C ASP A 472 -5.37 4.84 -16.26
N VAL A 473 -4.04 4.74 -16.27
CA VAL A 473 -3.14 5.79 -15.78
C VAL A 473 -2.13 6.14 -16.86
N TRP A 474 -2.19 7.37 -17.34
CA TRP A 474 -1.19 7.95 -18.22
C TRP A 474 -0.29 8.88 -17.43
N THR A 475 1.01 8.74 -17.60
CA THR A 475 2.00 9.61 -16.96
C THR A 475 2.92 10.19 -18.02
N LEU A 476 3.00 11.51 -18.07
CA LEU A 476 3.94 12.26 -18.90
C LEU A 476 4.91 13.00 -18.01
N GLU A 477 6.18 12.77 -18.22
CA GLU A 477 7.28 13.38 -17.49
C GLU A 477 8.36 13.85 -18.46
N ASP A 478 9.07 14.93 -18.12
CA ASP A 478 10.24 15.39 -18.84
C ASP A 478 11.12 16.30 -17.96
N ASN A 479 12.45 16.23 -17.91
CA ASN A 479 13.41 17.06 -17.17
C ASN A 479 14.37 17.76 -18.12
N LEU A 480 14.47 19.06 -18.01
CA LEU A 480 15.54 19.85 -18.59
C LEU A 480 16.57 20.16 -17.51
N THR A 481 17.82 19.72 -17.69
CA THR A 481 18.90 19.99 -16.76
C THR A 481 19.96 20.86 -17.43
N TRP A 482 20.26 21.97 -16.78
CA TRP A 482 21.25 22.97 -17.23
C TRP A 482 22.43 23.03 -16.25
N TYR A 483 23.62 22.77 -16.78
CA TYR A 483 24.90 22.81 -16.04
C TYR A 483 25.55 24.18 -16.21
N LYS A 484 25.66 24.96 -15.12
CA LYS A 484 26.22 26.29 -15.13
C LYS A 484 27.21 26.48 -13.97
N GLY A 485 28.50 26.36 -14.25
CA GLY A 485 29.54 26.45 -13.22
C GLY A 485 29.34 25.41 -12.11
N ASN A 486 29.18 25.86 -10.90
CA ASN A 486 28.91 25.00 -9.70
C ASN A 486 27.44 24.64 -9.51
N HIS A 487 26.57 25.04 -10.42
CA HIS A 487 25.12 24.85 -10.34
C HIS A 487 24.65 23.80 -11.33
N THR A 488 23.73 22.95 -10.88
CA THR A 488 22.97 22.02 -11.72
C THR A 488 21.50 22.38 -11.56
N LEU A 489 20.99 23.14 -12.51
CA LEU A 489 19.61 23.62 -12.53
C LEU A 489 18.74 22.61 -13.24
N THR A 490 17.69 22.14 -12.57
CA THR A 490 16.70 21.23 -13.16
C THR A 490 15.34 21.90 -13.15
N PHE A 491 14.70 21.93 -14.31
CA PHE A 491 13.32 22.39 -14.47
C PHE A 491 12.45 21.23 -14.93
N GLY A 492 11.26 21.12 -14.37
CA GLY A 492 10.49 19.95 -14.62
C GLY A 492 8.96 20.00 -14.47
N THR A 493 8.20 18.98 -15.04
CA THR A 493 6.77 18.72 -14.78
C THR A 493 6.52 17.20 -14.68
N HIS A 494 5.55 16.81 -13.95
CA HIS A 494 5.07 15.45 -13.81
C HIS A 494 3.56 15.47 -13.87
N ASN A 495 3.00 14.92 -14.93
CA ASN A 495 1.57 14.99 -15.21
C ASN A 495 0.99 13.60 -15.26
N GLU A 496 -0.11 13.40 -14.57
CA GLU A 496 -0.82 12.14 -14.51
C GLU A 496 -2.30 12.36 -14.89
N LEU A 497 -2.83 11.45 -15.70
CA LEU A 497 -4.25 11.38 -16.03
C LEU A 497 -4.78 10.02 -15.60
N TYR A 498 -5.88 10.01 -14.88
CA TYR A 498 -6.51 8.83 -14.32
C TYR A 498 -7.91 8.68 -14.88
N SER A 499 -8.27 7.45 -15.25
CA SER A 499 -9.65 7.05 -15.51
C SER A 499 -9.96 5.82 -14.68
N PHE A 500 -11.08 5.84 -13.98
CA PHE A 500 -11.56 4.75 -13.15
C PHE A 500 -12.98 4.39 -13.52
N ASP A 501 -13.25 3.08 -13.53
CA ASP A 501 -14.60 2.54 -13.68
C ASP A 501 -14.79 1.45 -12.61
N ASN A 502 -15.63 1.75 -11.60
CA ASN A 502 -15.79 0.94 -10.40
C ASN A 502 -17.19 0.37 -10.30
N LEU A 503 -17.33 -0.90 -10.64
CA LEU A 503 -18.54 -1.69 -10.39
C LEU A 503 -18.52 -2.25 -8.99
N PHE A 504 -19.39 -1.76 -8.11
CA PHE A 504 -19.51 -2.29 -6.74
C PHE A 504 -20.94 -2.19 -6.23
N ILE A 505 -21.70 -3.27 -6.36
CA ILE A 505 -23.07 -3.39 -5.86
C ILE A 505 -23.13 -4.50 -4.83
N GLN A 506 -23.27 -4.15 -3.56
CA GLN A 506 -23.42 -5.13 -2.47
C GLN A 506 -24.84 -5.68 -2.42
N ASN A 507 -24.97 -6.94 -2.01
CA ASN A 507 -26.25 -7.64 -1.82
C ASN A 507 -27.15 -7.68 -3.07
N LEU A 508 -26.56 -7.69 -4.26
CA LEU A 508 -27.31 -7.65 -5.53
C LEU A 508 -28.34 -8.79 -5.67
N TYR A 509 -28.05 -9.97 -5.12
CA TYR A 509 -28.94 -11.14 -5.12
C TYR A 509 -29.67 -11.34 -3.78
N GLY A 510 -29.68 -10.32 -2.91
CA GLY A 510 -30.23 -10.40 -1.56
C GLY A 510 -29.31 -11.11 -0.56
N SER A 511 -29.43 -10.71 0.69
CA SER A 511 -28.70 -11.33 1.81
C SER A 511 -29.62 -11.50 3.01
N TYR A 512 -29.66 -12.71 3.54
CA TYR A 512 -30.51 -13.11 4.66
C TYR A 512 -29.66 -13.59 5.83
N ASN A 513 -30.01 -13.22 7.05
CA ASN A 513 -29.28 -13.61 8.25
C ASN A 513 -30.26 -14.18 9.28
N PHE A 514 -29.99 -15.39 9.75
CA PHE A 514 -30.67 -16.03 10.88
C PHE A 514 -29.74 -16.05 12.10
N LEU A 515 -30.25 -15.77 13.30
CA LEU A 515 -29.44 -15.73 14.52
C LEU A 515 -29.06 -17.12 15.03
N SER A 516 -29.84 -18.15 14.66
CA SER A 516 -29.54 -19.53 15.03
C SER A 516 -30.03 -20.53 13.99
N ALA A 517 -29.52 -21.73 14.06
CA ALA A 517 -30.05 -22.88 13.31
C ALA A 517 -31.50 -23.16 13.69
N ASP A 518 -31.88 -23.00 14.98
CA ASP A 518 -33.22 -23.20 15.46
C ASP A 518 -34.20 -22.21 14.85
N ASP A 519 -33.84 -20.92 14.73
CA ASP A 519 -34.65 -19.90 14.03
C ASP A 519 -34.88 -20.29 12.56
N PHE A 520 -33.81 -20.78 11.89
CA PHE A 520 -33.90 -21.22 10.50
C PHE A 520 -34.84 -22.45 10.35
N PHE A 521 -34.71 -23.48 11.20
CA PHE A 521 -35.56 -24.65 11.12
C PHE A 521 -37.01 -24.31 11.49
N THR A 522 -37.27 -23.40 12.45
CA THR A 522 -38.60 -22.91 12.75
C THR A 522 -39.21 -22.21 11.54
N TYR A 523 -38.41 -21.35 10.83
CA TYR A 523 -38.82 -20.75 9.58
C TYR A 523 -39.16 -21.80 8.51
N TYR A 524 -38.28 -22.79 8.31
CA TYR A 524 -38.44 -23.85 7.35
C TYR A 524 -39.75 -24.67 7.60
N ASN A 525 -39.97 -25.05 8.82
CA ASN A 525 -41.18 -25.78 9.20
C ASN A 525 -42.47 -24.97 8.98
N GLY A 526 -42.46 -23.66 9.29
CA GLY A 526 -43.61 -22.80 9.05
C GLY A 526 -43.87 -22.53 7.56
N VAL A 527 -42.88 -22.76 6.68
CA VAL A 527 -43.08 -22.80 5.23
C VAL A 527 -43.68 -24.16 4.83
N LEU A 528 -43.20 -25.28 5.40
CA LEU A 528 -43.66 -26.63 5.06
C LEU A 528 -45.11 -26.88 5.42
N ASP A 529 -45.53 -26.43 6.59
CA ASP A 529 -46.93 -26.59 7.07
C ASP A 529 -47.91 -25.57 6.45
N GLY A 530 -47.38 -24.62 5.66
CA GLY A 530 -48.15 -23.62 4.95
C GLY A 530 -48.81 -22.57 5.83
N THR A 531 -48.57 -22.55 7.14
CA THR A 531 -49.17 -21.61 8.07
C THR A 531 -48.53 -20.22 7.98
N GLY A 532 -47.22 -20.17 7.62
CA GLY A 532 -46.42 -18.92 7.65
C GLY A 532 -46.28 -18.36 9.07
N MET A 533 -46.55 -19.16 10.11
CA MET A 533 -46.58 -18.75 11.51
C MET A 533 -45.74 -19.69 12.36
N TYR A 534 -45.31 -19.22 13.53
CA TYR A 534 -44.67 -20.04 14.57
C TYR A 534 -45.09 -19.58 15.97
N THR A 535 -45.01 -20.45 16.95
CA THR A 535 -45.27 -20.13 18.35
C THR A 535 -43.95 -19.89 19.07
N ASP A 536 -43.79 -18.70 19.69
CA ASP A 536 -42.60 -18.37 20.47
C ASP A 536 -42.57 -19.09 21.84
N SER A 537 -41.50 -18.97 22.58
CA SER A 537 -41.30 -19.59 23.90
C SER A 537 -42.31 -19.07 24.99
N LYS A 538 -43.05 -18.02 24.67
CA LYS A 538 -44.10 -17.44 25.55
C LYS A 538 -45.51 -17.82 25.13
N GLY A 539 -45.65 -18.64 24.10
CA GLY A 539 -46.92 -19.08 23.56
C GLY A 539 -47.58 -18.11 22.57
N HIS A 540 -46.88 -17.04 22.10
CA HIS A 540 -47.40 -16.11 21.12
C HIS A 540 -47.22 -16.64 19.71
N LEU A 541 -48.26 -16.48 18.90
CA LEU A 541 -48.21 -16.79 17.47
C LEU A 541 -47.62 -15.63 16.71
N ASN A 542 -46.53 -15.87 15.96
CA ASN A 542 -45.80 -14.84 15.22
C ASN A 542 -45.55 -15.26 13.76
N PRO A 543 -45.56 -14.33 12.79
CA PRO A 543 -45.17 -14.59 11.43
C PRO A 543 -43.69 -15.05 11.32
N ILE A 544 -43.42 -16.07 10.49
CA ILE A 544 -42.04 -16.64 10.31
C ILE A 544 -41.04 -15.62 9.76
N GLY A 545 -41.49 -14.61 9.03
CA GLY A 545 -40.62 -13.53 8.53
C GLY A 545 -39.81 -12.83 9.63
N THR A 546 -40.37 -12.79 10.88
CA THR A 546 -39.66 -12.19 12.03
C THR A 546 -38.42 -12.96 12.48
N LEU A 547 -38.29 -14.23 12.07
CA LEU A 547 -37.11 -15.08 12.33
C LEU A 547 -35.91 -14.72 11.44
N ILE A 548 -36.17 -14.04 10.31
CA ILE A 548 -35.12 -13.46 9.48
C ILE A 548 -34.63 -12.20 10.21
N ASN A 549 -33.50 -12.33 10.90
CA ASN A 549 -32.96 -11.24 11.71
C ASN A 549 -32.65 -10.01 10.86
N THR A 550 -32.00 -10.19 9.69
CA THR A 550 -31.76 -9.10 8.74
C THR A 550 -31.92 -9.57 7.30
N TYR A 551 -32.55 -8.73 6.51
CA TYR A 551 -32.56 -8.78 5.07
C TYR A 551 -31.86 -7.53 4.50
N ASN A 552 -30.92 -7.74 3.55
CA ASN A 552 -30.27 -6.68 2.82
C ASN A 552 -30.42 -6.92 1.32
N PHE A 553 -30.70 -5.87 0.58
CA PHE A 553 -30.77 -5.90 -0.87
C PHE A 553 -30.24 -4.58 -1.42
N GLY A 554 -29.43 -4.67 -2.48
CA GLY A 554 -28.87 -3.50 -3.16
C GLY A 554 -28.97 -3.65 -4.67
N ARG A 555 -29.33 -2.59 -5.36
CA ARG A 555 -29.38 -2.55 -6.81
C ARG A 555 -29.04 -1.17 -7.35
N ALA A 556 -28.65 -1.10 -8.61
CA ALA A 556 -28.62 0.17 -9.31
C ALA A 556 -30.06 0.68 -9.56
N ASN A 557 -30.27 1.98 -9.40
CA ASN A 557 -31.52 2.63 -9.79
C ASN A 557 -31.58 2.76 -11.31
N VAL A 558 -32.15 1.77 -11.97
CA VAL A 558 -32.19 1.68 -13.45
C VAL A 558 -32.90 2.87 -14.09
N ALA A 559 -33.88 3.48 -13.42
CA ALA A 559 -34.57 4.68 -13.92
C ALA A 559 -33.61 5.89 -14.07
N VAL A 560 -32.55 5.92 -13.28
CA VAL A 560 -31.54 6.98 -13.31
C VAL A 560 -30.30 6.57 -14.11
N THR A 561 -29.85 5.33 -13.95
CA THR A 561 -28.56 4.83 -14.49
C THR A 561 -28.70 4.19 -15.86
N GLY A 562 -29.88 3.67 -16.20
CA GLY A 562 -30.11 2.90 -17.42
C GLY A 562 -29.52 1.49 -17.42
N ASP A 563 -28.77 1.10 -16.36
CA ASP A 563 -28.05 -0.17 -16.28
C ASP A 563 -28.22 -0.80 -14.89
N PRO A 564 -28.72 -2.05 -14.77
CA PRO A 564 -28.83 -2.75 -13.49
C PRO A 564 -27.49 -3.11 -12.86
N ARG A 565 -26.42 -3.11 -13.63
CA ARG A 565 -25.03 -3.31 -13.18
C ARG A 565 -24.19 -2.03 -13.33
N TRP A 566 -24.82 -0.89 -13.13
CA TRP A 566 -24.17 0.40 -13.25
C TRP A 566 -22.86 0.48 -12.45
N SER A 567 -21.82 0.97 -13.07
CA SER A 567 -20.53 1.26 -12.48
C SER A 567 -20.32 2.76 -12.31
N SER A 568 -19.58 3.13 -11.28
CA SER A 568 -19.21 4.53 -11.01
C SER A 568 -17.93 4.89 -11.77
N ALA A 569 -18.07 5.55 -12.91
CA ALA A 569 -16.94 6.02 -13.69
C ALA A 569 -16.65 7.49 -13.40
N PHE A 570 -15.35 7.83 -13.24
CA PHE A 570 -14.87 9.20 -13.14
C PHE A 570 -13.39 9.32 -13.57
N SER A 571 -13.00 10.55 -13.92
CA SER A 571 -11.65 10.87 -14.33
C SER A 571 -11.06 11.98 -13.47
N ALA A 572 -9.77 11.89 -13.23
CA ALA A 572 -9.00 12.88 -12.49
C ALA A 572 -7.62 13.05 -13.12
N GLY A 573 -6.87 14.03 -12.66
CA GLY A 573 -5.49 14.22 -13.08
C GLY A 573 -4.69 14.95 -12.02
N GLN A 574 -3.41 15.08 -12.29
CA GLN A 574 -2.50 15.93 -11.53
C GLN A 574 -1.50 16.55 -12.48
N ILE A 575 -1.35 17.85 -12.41
CA ILE A 575 -0.29 18.57 -13.10
C ILE A 575 0.72 19.04 -12.06
N GLY A 576 2.00 18.75 -12.30
CA GLY A 576 3.07 19.16 -11.40
C GLY A 576 4.19 19.88 -12.14
N PHE A 577 4.64 21.02 -11.63
CA PHE A 577 5.81 21.74 -12.12
C PHE A 577 6.83 21.91 -11.01
N TYR A 578 8.11 21.92 -11.36
CA TYR A 578 9.17 22.09 -10.38
C TYR A 578 10.43 22.72 -10.97
N ALA A 579 11.18 23.38 -10.07
CA ALA A 579 12.52 23.87 -10.35
C ALA A 579 13.42 23.57 -9.15
N GLN A 580 14.66 23.17 -9.44
CA GLN A 580 15.66 22.84 -8.44
C GLN A 580 17.03 23.30 -8.86
N ASP A 581 17.83 23.73 -7.91
CA ASP A 581 19.27 23.90 -8.06
C ASP A 581 20.02 22.97 -7.11
N LYS A 582 20.98 22.25 -7.65
CA LYS A 582 22.00 21.52 -6.91
C LYS A 582 23.31 22.28 -7.01
N TRP A 583 23.62 23.02 -5.95
CA TRP A 583 24.76 23.93 -5.89
C TRP A 583 25.91 23.29 -5.12
N ASN A 584 27.02 23.03 -5.80
CA ASN A 584 28.29 22.66 -5.17
C ASN A 584 28.98 23.94 -4.67
N VAL A 585 28.64 24.38 -3.44
CA VAL A 585 29.16 25.61 -2.83
C VAL A 585 30.70 25.57 -2.79
N ASN A 586 31.26 24.41 -2.42
CA ASN A 586 32.67 24.08 -2.51
C ASN A 586 32.83 22.56 -2.74
N ARG A 587 34.05 22.04 -2.64
CA ARG A 587 34.35 20.60 -2.86
C ARG A 587 33.70 19.68 -1.83
N ASN A 588 33.49 20.19 -0.63
CA ASN A 588 33.03 19.42 0.52
C ASN A 588 31.57 19.70 0.89
N PHE A 589 30.99 20.80 0.40
CA PHE A 589 29.65 21.20 0.77
C PHE A 589 28.76 21.42 -0.46
N GLN A 590 27.65 20.66 -0.49
CA GLN A 590 26.60 20.74 -1.51
C GLN A 590 25.28 21.15 -0.88
N LEU A 591 24.59 22.06 -1.54
CA LEU A 591 23.24 22.49 -1.20
C LEU A 591 22.30 22.15 -2.37
N THR A 592 21.14 21.59 -2.04
CA THR A 592 20.06 21.33 -3.00
C THR A 592 18.83 22.08 -2.54
N TYR A 593 18.27 22.94 -3.33
CA TYR A 593 17.02 23.64 -3.02
C TYR A 593 16.13 23.73 -4.23
N GLY A 594 14.85 23.67 -3.98
CA GLY A 594 13.87 23.69 -5.07
C GLY A 594 12.46 23.85 -4.57
N MET A 595 11.57 24.02 -5.52
CA MET A 595 10.15 24.16 -5.28
C MET A 595 9.36 23.35 -6.28
N ARG A 596 8.30 22.71 -5.79
CA ARG A 596 7.36 21.96 -6.60
C ARG A 596 5.94 22.48 -6.37
N PHE A 597 5.18 22.55 -7.44
CA PHE A 597 3.78 22.94 -7.48
C PHE A 597 2.98 21.78 -8.05
N ASP A 598 2.03 21.22 -7.30
CA ASP A 598 1.13 20.17 -7.74
C ASP A 598 -0.31 20.69 -7.73
N ILE A 599 -1.06 20.44 -8.81
CA ILE A 599 -2.45 20.84 -8.97
C ILE A 599 -3.27 19.59 -9.30
N PRO A 600 -3.99 19.00 -8.34
CA PRO A 600 -4.97 17.96 -8.62
C PRO A 600 -6.10 18.50 -9.49
N LEU A 601 -6.50 17.75 -10.48
CA LEU A 601 -7.60 18.09 -11.40
C LEU A 601 -8.70 17.06 -11.27
N PHE A 602 -9.95 17.52 -11.31
CA PHE A 602 -11.13 16.66 -11.26
C PHE A 602 -12.03 17.05 -12.44
N PHE A 603 -12.37 16.09 -13.30
CA PHE A 603 -13.08 16.39 -14.53
C PHE A 603 -14.59 16.19 -14.36
N ASP A 604 -15.00 15.27 -13.53
CA ASP A 604 -16.39 14.86 -13.35
C ASP A 604 -17.01 15.45 -12.07
N THR A 605 -18.33 15.47 -12.03
CA THR A 605 -19.14 15.94 -10.91
C THR A 605 -20.07 14.81 -10.48
N PRO A 606 -20.13 14.45 -9.18
CA PRO A 606 -21.09 13.46 -8.70
C PRO A 606 -22.55 13.90 -8.90
N THR A 607 -23.46 12.95 -8.95
CA THR A 607 -24.89 13.23 -9.19
C THR A 607 -25.54 14.01 -8.04
N GLU A 608 -26.40 14.93 -8.38
CA GLU A 608 -27.16 15.72 -7.42
C GLU A 608 -28.22 14.89 -6.70
N ASN A 609 -28.27 15.03 -5.38
CA ASN A 609 -29.39 14.62 -4.53
C ASN A 609 -29.99 15.91 -3.92
N ALA A 610 -30.98 16.48 -4.57
CA ALA A 610 -31.57 17.75 -4.16
C ALA A 610 -32.17 17.67 -2.73
N PRO A 611 -32.92 16.61 -2.35
CA PRO A 611 -33.39 16.45 -0.97
C PRO A 611 -32.28 16.45 0.10
N PHE A 612 -31.12 15.84 -0.23
CA PHE A 612 -29.97 15.90 0.67
C PHE A 612 -29.38 17.31 0.74
N ASN A 613 -29.20 17.96 -0.39
CA ASN A 613 -28.64 19.32 -0.44
C ASN A 613 -29.48 20.31 0.36
N GLU A 614 -30.83 20.20 0.29
CA GLU A 614 -31.79 21.00 1.07
C GLU A 614 -31.70 20.67 2.56
N TRP A 615 -31.67 19.38 2.93
CA TRP A 615 -31.52 18.96 4.32
C TRP A 615 -30.18 19.48 4.90
N ALA A 616 -29.08 19.37 4.19
CA ALA A 616 -27.77 19.84 4.63
C ALA A 616 -27.80 21.36 4.89
N ALA A 617 -28.33 22.14 3.96
CA ALA A 617 -28.46 23.59 4.11
C ALA A 617 -29.35 23.98 5.30
N ALA A 618 -30.52 23.32 5.49
CA ALA A 618 -31.42 23.53 6.60
C ALA A 618 -30.81 23.21 7.97
N ASN A 619 -29.83 22.30 8.02
CA ASN A 619 -29.09 21.94 9.23
C ASN A 619 -27.73 22.69 9.36
N GLY A 620 -27.48 23.72 8.55
CA GLY A 620 -26.29 24.58 8.64
C GLY A 620 -25.03 24.00 8.05
N TYR A 621 -25.12 22.96 7.23
CA TYR A 621 -23.98 22.34 6.54
C TYR A 621 -23.81 22.88 5.12
N ASP A 622 -22.63 23.41 4.79
CA ASP A 622 -22.24 23.73 3.40
C ASP A 622 -21.74 22.46 2.68
N LEU A 623 -22.67 21.51 2.46
CA LEU A 623 -22.41 20.23 1.83
C LEU A 623 -23.39 20.00 0.67
N LYS A 624 -22.91 19.43 -0.43
CA LYS A 624 -23.70 19.05 -1.60
C LYS A 624 -23.16 17.78 -2.22
N THR A 625 -24.02 16.88 -2.65
CA THR A 625 -23.61 15.66 -3.37
C THR A 625 -22.99 16.01 -4.73
N ASN A 626 -23.55 16.99 -5.45
CA ASN A 626 -23.08 17.46 -6.75
C ASN A 626 -21.96 18.51 -6.67
N ARG A 627 -21.20 18.53 -5.58
CA ARG A 627 -20.03 19.41 -5.49
C ARG A 627 -18.87 18.80 -6.26
N LYS A 628 -18.33 19.53 -7.24
CA LYS A 628 -17.06 19.21 -7.88
C LYS A 628 -15.91 19.54 -6.91
N LEU A 629 -14.97 18.63 -6.74
CA LEU A 629 -13.80 18.90 -5.90
C LEU A 629 -12.93 19.99 -6.55
N ALA A 630 -12.56 21.00 -5.75
CA ALA A 630 -11.79 22.12 -6.24
C ALA A 630 -10.30 21.73 -6.47
N SER A 631 -9.78 22.13 -7.62
CA SER A 631 -8.36 22.03 -7.92
C SER A 631 -7.58 23.05 -7.08
N LYS A 632 -6.84 22.59 -6.07
CA LYS A 632 -6.09 23.46 -5.15
C LYS A 632 -4.59 23.31 -5.39
N LEU A 633 -3.90 24.43 -5.52
CA LEU A 633 -2.44 24.45 -5.65
C LEU A 633 -1.79 23.93 -4.35
N MET A 634 -0.97 22.89 -4.49
CA MET A 634 -0.18 22.30 -3.42
C MET A 634 1.29 22.67 -3.62
N VAL A 635 1.83 23.46 -2.70
CA VAL A 635 3.22 23.96 -2.79
C VAL A 635 4.14 23.09 -1.92
N SER A 636 5.25 22.66 -2.48
CA SER A 636 6.21 21.72 -1.86
C SER A 636 7.65 22.24 -1.98
N PRO A 637 8.06 23.24 -1.16
CA PRO A 637 9.46 23.66 -1.06
C PRO A 637 10.31 22.56 -0.44
N ARG A 638 11.56 22.42 -0.91
CA ARG A 638 12.54 21.46 -0.39
C ARG A 638 13.92 22.09 -0.32
N LEU A 639 14.64 21.74 0.75
CA LEU A 639 16.02 22.12 0.99
C LEU A 639 16.76 20.89 1.50
N GLY A 640 17.88 20.54 0.89
CA GLY A 640 18.77 19.48 1.33
C GLY A 640 20.22 19.94 1.31
N PHE A 641 21.04 19.39 2.16
CA PHE A 641 22.47 19.63 2.18
C PHE A 641 23.26 18.34 2.39
N ARG A 642 24.50 18.36 1.94
CA ARG A 642 25.50 17.34 2.21
C ARG A 642 26.83 18.01 2.47
N TRP A 643 27.48 17.64 3.57
CA TRP A 643 28.76 18.17 3.98
C TRP A 643 29.73 17.04 4.31
N ASP A 644 30.77 16.91 3.52
CA ASP A 644 31.95 16.08 3.79
C ASP A 644 32.87 16.87 4.70
N ILE A 645 32.83 16.61 6.01
CA ILE A 645 33.47 17.43 7.04
C ILE A 645 35.00 17.44 6.87
N ALA A 646 35.60 16.30 6.57
CA ALA A 646 37.03 16.12 6.42
C ALA A 646 37.51 16.22 4.97
N GLY A 647 36.62 16.13 3.98
CA GLY A 647 36.94 16.12 2.53
C GLY A 647 37.45 14.79 2.02
N ASP A 648 37.40 13.73 2.81
CA ASP A 648 37.88 12.38 2.51
C ASP A 648 36.74 11.32 2.49
N LYS A 649 35.50 11.77 2.49
CA LYS A 649 34.26 10.99 2.51
C LYS A 649 34.08 10.08 3.74
N ARG A 650 34.92 10.21 4.79
CA ARG A 650 34.80 9.41 6.02
C ARG A 650 33.78 9.96 7.03
N TYR A 651 33.49 11.26 6.98
CA TYR A 651 32.55 11.92 7.89
C TYR A 651 31.59 12.81 7.09
N ILE A 652 30.38 12.32 6.85
CA ILE A 652 29.40 13.02 6.02
C ILE A 652 28.18 13.40 6.87
N LEU A 653 27.97 14.68 7.05
CA LEU A 653 26.74 15.23 7.61
C LEU A 653 25.80 15.60 6.47
N ARG A 654 24.57 15.10 6.52
CA ARG A 654 23.54 15.33 5.49
C ARG A 654 22.19 15.54 6.12
N GLY A 655 21.29 16.17 5.38
CA GLY A 655 19.93 16.36 5.86
C GLY A 655 19.15 17.38 5.06
N GLY A 656 17.98 17.74 5.55
CA GLY A 656 17.16 18.73 4.89
C GLY A 656 15.79 18.92 5.53
N ALA A 657 15.03 19.81 4.94
CA ALA A 657 13.66 20.13 5.28
C ALA A 657 12.82 20.26 4.02
N GLY A 658 11.56 19.85 4.08
CA GLY A 658 10.66 20.01 2.93
C GLY A 658 9.22 19.66 3.20
N ILE A 659 8.37 20.12 2.30
CA ILE A 659 6.97 19.71 2.23
C ILE A 659 6.82 18.65 1.14
N PHE A 660 6.09 17.59 1.48
CA PHE A 660 5.82 16.47 0.59
C PHE A 660 4.31 16.37 0.38
N THR A 661 3.89 16.41 -0.87
CA THR A 661 2.51 16.19 -1.30
C THR A 661 2.38 14.75 -1.78
N GLY A 662 1.43 14.02 -1.20
CA GLY A 662 1.09 12.64 -1.56
C GLY A 662 -0.24 12.58 -2.28
N ARG A 663 -0.50 11.46 -2.95
CA ARG A 663 -1.83 11.11 -3.46
C ARG A 663 -2.66 10.53 -2.32
N ILE A 664 -3.97 10.54 -2.50
CA ILE A 664 -4.89 9.74 -1.68
C ILE A 664 -5.40 8.57 -2.52
N PRO A 665 -5.80 7.46 -1.89
CA PRO A 665 -6.54 6.40 -2.59
C PRO A 665 -7.79 6.96 -3.27
N PHE A 666 -7.91 6.80 -4.59
CA PHE A 666 -9.05 7.35 -5.34
C PHE A 666 -10.37 6.69 -5.01
N VAL A 667 -10.38 5.50 -4.39
CA VAL A 667 -11.59 4.87 -3.85
C VAL A 667 -12.29 5.76 -2.82
N TRP A 668 -11.55 6.59 -2.07
CA TRP A 668 -12.15 7.51 -1.11
C TRP A 668 -12.94 8.63 -1.78
N LEU A 669 -12.56 9.03 -3.00
CA LEU A 669 -13.32 9.94 -3.85
C LEU A 669 -14.43 9.20 -4.60
N SER A 670 -14.17 7.98 -5.10
CA SER A 670 -15.16 7.13 -5.77
C SER A 670 -16.42 6.91 -4.92
N ASN A 671 -16.25 6.78 -3.60
CA ASN A 671 -17.40 6.67 -2.68
C ASN A 671 -18.38 7.85 -2.80
N ASN A 672 -17.92 9.04 -3.17
CA ASN A 672 -18.80 10.22 -3.36
C ASN A 672 -19.54 10.17 -4.69
N PHE A 673 -19.03 9.45 -5.68
CA PHE A 673 -19.73 9.23 -6.95
C PHE A 673 -20.74 8.10 -6.85
N THR A 674 -20.41 7.04 -6.09
CA THR A 674 -21.26 5.86 -5.93
C THR A 674 -22.41 6.13 -4.94
N ASN A 675 -22.13 6.78 -3.80
CA ASN A 675 -23.07 6.93 -2.69
C ASN A 675 -23.67 8.35 -2.62
N THR A 676 -24.32 8.77 -3.68
CA THR A 676 -25.11 10.03 -3.70
C THR A 676 -26.53 9.84 -3.20
N GLY A 677 -26.97 8.57 -3.03
CA GLY A 677 -28.35 8.21 -2.69
C GLY A 677 -29.32 8.24 -3.89
N VAL A 678 -28.83 8.43 -5.12
CA VAL A 678 -29.64 8.53 -6.35
C VAL A 678 -29.46 7.35 -7.27
N GLN A 679 -28.18 6.99 -7.57
CA GLN A 679 -27.86 5.91 -8.51
C GLN A 679 -28.00 4.52 -7.91
N MET A 680 -27.89 4.42 -6.56
CA MET A 680 -27.97 3.14 -5.85
C MET A 680 -29.17 3.13 -4.91
N GLU A 681 -29.88 2.03 -4.90
CA GLU A 681 -30.92 1.72 -3.93
C GLU A 681 -30.43 0.64 -2.98
N SER A 682 -30.59 0.88 -1.68
CA SER A 682 -30.24 -0.08 -0.64
C SER A 682 -31.40 -0.25 0.33
N TYR A 683 -31.70 -1.50 0.64
CA TYR A 683 -32.76 -1.87 1.58
C TYR A 683 -32.16 -2.65 2.75
N TYR A 684 -32.43 -2.22 3.94
CA TYR A 684 -32.05 -2.89 5.18
C TYR A 684 -33.28 -3.09 6.05
N VAL A 685 -33.59 -4.29 6.35
CA VAL A 685 -34.78 -4.66 7.15
C VAL A 685 -34.38 -5.61 8.27
N LYS A 686 -34.92 -5.40 9.47
CA LYS A 686 -34.63 -6.22 10.65
C LYS A 686 -35.88 -6.76 11.27
N ASN A 687 -35.92 -8.09 11.51
CA ASN A 687 -37.01 -8.81 12.20
C ASN A 687 -38.41 -8.40 11.70
N ASN A 688 -38.63 -8.31 10.42
CA ASN A 688 -39.88 -7.86 9.83
C ASN A 688 -40.75 -9.04 9.41
N LYS A 689 -42.03 -8.99 9.80
CA LYS A 689 -43.02 -10.04 9.53
C LYS A 689 -43.28 -10.30 8.05
N ASP A 690 -43.10 -9.28 7.21
CA ASP A 690 -43.41 -9.32 5.78
C ASP A 690 -42.22 -9.72 4.91
N VAL A 691 -41.07 -10.05 5.51
CA VAL A 691 -39.90 -10.56 4.78
C VAL A 691 -40.04 -12.05 4.54
N SER A 692 -39.86 -12.46 3.28
CA SER A 692 -39.80 -13.85 2.87
C SER A 692 -38.41 -14.24 2.40
N LEU A 693 -37.97 -15.49 2.63
CA LEU A 693 -36.74 -16.02 2.08
C LEU A 693 -36.94 -16.34 0.60
N ILE A 694 -36.66 -15.37 -0.26
CA ILE A 694 -36.71 -15.49 -1.72
C ILE A 694 -35.36 -16.02 -2.23
N LEU A 695 -35.34 -17.18 -2.85
CA LEU A 695 -34.14 -17.83 -3.33
C LEU A 695 -33.82 -17.53 -4.80
N ASP A 696 -34.79 -16.94 -5.54
CA ASP A 696 -34.55 -16.45 -6.90
C ASP A 696 -33.76 -15.10 -6.85
N PRO A 697 -32.56 -15.04 -7.39
CA PRO A 697 -31.76 -13.83 -7.41
C PRO A 697 -32.40 -12.67 -8.20
N ASN A 698 -33.33 -12.98 -9.14
CA ASN A 698 -34.00 -11.99 -9.97
C ASN A 698 -35.30 -11.44 -9.33
N ARG A 699 -35.77 -12.04 -8.25
CA ARG A 699 -37.03 -11.66 -7.56
C ARG A 699 -36.79 -10.95 -6.22
N GLN A 700 -35.57 -10.54 -5.93
CA GLN A 700 -35.23 -9.90 -4.65
C GLN A 700 -35.97 -8.58 -4.42
N SER A 701 -36.36 -7.88 -5.48
CA SER A 701 -37.16 -6.64 -5.39
C SER A 701 -38.51 -6.84 -4.73
N GLU A 702 -39.09 -8.05 -4.79
CA GLU A 702 -40.42 -8.33 -4.20
C GLU A 702 -40.46 -8.05 -2.69
N ASN A 703 -39.40 -8.44 -1.94
CA ASN A 703 -39.27 -8.09 -0.54
C ASN A 703 -39.22 -6.57 -0.32
N ALA A 704 -38.48 -5.83 -1.17
CA ALA A 704 -38.37 -4.39 -1.07
C ALA A 704 -39.69 -3.67 -1.37
N GLU A 705 -40.42 -4.12 -2.37
CA GLU A 705 -41.73 -3.58 -2.79
C GLU A 705 -42.84 -3.84 -1.75
N ASN A 706 -42.90 -5.10 -1.24
CA ASN A 706 -43.88 -5.49 -0.22
C ASN A 706 -43.73 -4.70 1.08
N LEU A 707 -42.46 -4.37 1.42
CA LEU A 707 -42.18 -3.65 2.67
C LEU A 707 -42.46 -2.15 2.58
N LYS A 708 -42.87 -1.62 1.40
CA LYS A 708 -42.92 -0.17 1.13
C LYS A 708 -41.73 0.58 1.73
N ALA A 709 -40.60 -0.11 1.78
CA ALA A 709 -39.40 0.40 2.40
C ALA A 709 -38.92 1.59 1.60
N SER A 710 -38.97 2.79 2.16
CA SER A 710 -38.17 3.89 1.64
C SER A 710 -36.72 3.42 1.70
N GLY A 711 -36.06 3.32 0.54
CA GLY A 711 -34.66 2.90 0.47
C GLY A 711 -33.81 3.70 1.47
N SER A 712 -33.02 2.98 2.24
CA SER A 712 -32.08 3.62 3.15
C SER A 712 -30.92 4.16 2.31
N GLN A 713 -30.65 5.45 2.43
CA GLN A 713 -29.58 6.10 1.66
C GLN A 713 -28.33 6.31 2.52
N VAL A 714 -27.19 5.86 2.00
CA VAL A 714 -25.87 6.25 2.49
C VAL A 714 -25.36 7.37 1.60
N ILE A 715 -25.07 8.51 2.19
CA ILE A 715 -24.57 9.69 1.48
C ILE A 715 -23.09 9.87 1.78
N ASN A 716 -22.26 9.99 0.75
CA ASN A 716 -20.87 10.35 0.88
C ASN A 716 -20.61 11.70 0.18
N VAL A 717 -20.00 12.61 0.91
CA VAL A 717 -19.64 13.95 0.41
C VAL A 717 -18.25 14.33 0.92
N PHE A 718 -17.65 15.32 0.32
CA PHE A 718 -16.38 15.91 0.78
C PHE A 718 -16.56 17.37 1.16
N ASP A 719 -15.69 17.81 2.07
CA ASP A 719 -15.59 19.22 2.45
C ASP A 719 -15.14 20.06 1.24
N LYS A 720 -15.68 21.28 1.10
CA LYS A 720 -15.30 22.20 0.03
C LYS A 720 -13.80 22.52 0.00
N ASP A 721 -13.18 22.48 1.17
CA ASP A 721 -11.78 22.84 1.38
C ASP A 721 -10.84 21.63 1.40
N PHE A 722 -11.35 20.46 1.04
CA PHE A 722 -10.57 19.22 1.01
C PHE A 722 -9.32 19.36 0.13
N LYS A 723 -8.18 18.83 0.67
CA LYS A 723 -6.86 18.81 0.02
C LYS A 723 -6.26 17.42 0.07
N PHE A 724 -5.34 17.13 -0.83
CA PHE A 724 -4.52 15.92 -0.78
C PHE A 724 -3.58 15.93 0.44
N ALA A 725 -3.08 14.75 0.80
CA ALA A 725 -2.21 14.60 1.96
C ALA A 725 -0.91 15.41 1.78
N GLN A 726 -0.52 16.12 2.84
CA GLN A 726 0.76 16.84 2.90
C GLN A 726 1.42 16.69 4.26
N ASN A 727 2.75 16.49 4.23
CA ASN A 727 3.58 16.46 5.42
C ASN A 727 4.76 17.42 5.28
N PHE A 728 5.08 18.14 6.35
CA PHE A 728 6.39 18.76 6.54
C PHE A 728 7.35 17.72 7.13
N ARG A 729 8.54 17.58 6.57
CA ARG A 729 9.52 16.59 7.00
C ARG A 729 10.90 17.23 7.19
N LEU A 730 11.54 16.86 8.30
CA LEU A 730 12.95 17.12 8.60
C LEU A 730 13.70 15.80 8.60
N ASN A 731 14.93 15.81 8.08
CA ASN A 731 15.86 14.70 8.19
C ASN A 731 17.25 15.25 8.54
N LEU A 732 17.95 14.51 9.40
CA LEU A 732 19.36 14.70 9.69
C LEU A 732 20.05 13.33 9.72
N GLY A 733 21.07 13.15 8.92
CA GLY A 733 21.87 11.93 8.84
C GLY A 733 23.35 12.21 9.02
N PHE A 734 24.04 11.30 9.70
CA PHE A 734 25.49 11.32 9.88
C PHE A 734 26.04 9.95 9.50
N ASP A 735 26.78 9.91 8.41
CA ASP A 735 27.50 8.73 7.95
C ASP A 735 28.97 8.87 8.32
N PHE A 736 29.54 7.87 9.00
CA PHE A 736 30.93 7.92 9.45
C PHE A 736 31.58 6.54 9.53
N GLU A 737 32.89 6.52 9.34
CA GLU A 737 33.70 5.35 9.57
C GLU A 737 34.39 5.41 10.93
N ALA A 738 34.19 4.41 11.75
CA ALA A 738 34.86 4.24 13.03
C ALA A 738 35.13 2.75 13.30
N LEU A 739 36.33 2.43 13.78
CA LEU A 739 36.77 1.04 14.05
C LEU A 739 36.71 0.12 12.82
N GLY A 740 36.87 0.68 11.62
CA GLY A 740 36.72 -0.05 10.36
C GLY A 740 35.28 -0.55 10.14
N ILE A 741 34.29 0.10 10.71
CA ILE A 741 32.86 -0.13 10.56
C ILE A 741 32.23 1.14 9.98
N ASN A 742 31.37 0.99 8.97
CA ASN A 742 30.57 2.08 8.43
C ASN A 742 29.30 2.24 9.25
N TRP A 743 29.12 3.40 9.81
CA TRP A 743 27.97 3.76 10.65
C TRP A 743 27.08 4.76 9.92
N THR A 744 25.78 4.61 10.08
CA THR A 744 24.77 5.59 9.68
C THR A 744 23.85 5.85 10.84
N ALA A 745 23.89 7.06 11.38
CA ALA A 745 22.93 7.56 12.38
C ALA A 745 21.93 8.49 11.66
N GLU A 746 20.62 8.32 11.89
CA GLU A 746 19.62 9.10 11.16
C GLU A 746 18.42 9.43 12.04
N ALA A 747 17.94 10.67 11.91
CA ALA A 747 16.75 11.19 12.57
C ALA A 747 15.79 11.77 11.53
N ILE A 748 14.53 11.33 11.57
CA ILE A 748 13.46 11.86 10.75
C ILE A 748 12.34 12.36 11.64
N TYR A 749 11.85 13.57 11.37
CA TYR A 749 10.63 14.12 11.95
C TYR A 749 9.66 14.47 10.84
N SER A 750 8.39 14.07 10.97
CA SER A 750 7.32 14.44 10.04
C SER A 750 6.16 15.02 10.81
N LYS A 751 5.66 16.18 10.36
CA LYS A 751 4.45 16.84 10.86
C LYS A 751 3.39 16.81 9.78
N THR A 752 2.22 16.30 10.12
CA THR A 752 1.04 16.33 9.25
C THR A 752 0.59 17.78 9.02
N LEU A 753 0.44 18.18 7.76
CA LEU A 753 -0.17 19.44 7.34
C LEU A 753 -1.61 19.20 6.87
N ASN A 754 -1.81 18.17 6.07
CA ASN A 754 -3.12 17.70 5.64
C ASN A 754 -3.13 16.17 5.67
N ASP A 755 -4.08 15.58 6.37
CA ASP A 755 -4.36 14.15 6.34
C ASP A 755 -5.88 13.95 6.28
N VAL A 756 -6.31 12.75 5.98
CA VAL A 756 -7.72 12.42 5.74
C VAL A 756 -8.36 11.82 6.97
N TYR A 757 -9.57 12.26 7.30
CA TYR A 757 -10.45 11.61 8.26
C TYR A 757 -11.92 11.74 7.84
N TYR A 758 -12.80 10.95 8.47
CA TYR A 758 -14.22 10.89 8.16
C TYR A 758 -15.07 11.36 9.32
N GLN A 759 -16.19 11.99 9.02
CA GLN A 759 -17.27 12.28 9.98
C GLN A 759 -18.58 11.67 9.50
N ASN A 760 -19.42 11.20 10.41
CA ASN A 760 -20.81 10.81 10.13
C ASN A 760 -21.75 11.83 10.78
N ILE A 761 -22.24 12.76 9.99
CA ILE A 761 -23.13 13.84 10.48
C ILE A 761 -24.60 13.42 10.56
N ALA A 762 -24.94 12.17 10.27
CA ALA A 762 -26.27 11.62 10.53
C ALA A 762 -26.57 11.50 12.04
N TYR A 763 -25.53 11.61 12.88
CA TYR A 763 -25.62 11.55 14.34
C TYR A 763 -25.06 12.83 14.97
N LYS A 764 -25.71 13.29 16.04
CA LYS A 764 -25.30 14.45 16.84
C LYS A 764 -25.34 14.12 18.32
N GLU A 765 -24.67 14.88 19.15
CA GLU A 765 -24.78 14.75 20.60
C GLU A 765 -26.22 15.04 21.06
N SER A 766 -26.74 14.19 21.93
CA SER A 766 -28.13 14.31 22.50
C SER A 766 -28.23 15.30 23.66
N GLY A 767 -27.07 15.81 24.14
CA GLY A 767 -26.99 16.60 25.37
C GLY A 767 -27.00 15.76 26.65
N LYS A 768 -27.06 14.43 26.54
CA LYS A 768 -27.00 13.46 27.65
C LYS A 768 -25.68 12.68 27.62
N THR A 769 -25.33 12.09 28.75
CA THR A 769 -24.15 11.27 28.94
C THR A 769 -24.51 9.83 29.30
N LEU A 770 -23.53 8.91 29.26
CA LEU A 770 -23.71 7.57 29.80
C LEU A 770 -23.99 7.59 31.30
N ALA A 771 -23.46 8.56 32.06
CA ALA A 771 -23.81 8.77 33.47
C ALA A 771 -25.31 9.00 33.66
N ASP A 772 -25.94 9.81 32.81
CA ASP A 772 -27.39 10.06 32.85
C ASP A 772 -28.23 8.80 32.56
N GLN A 773 -27.70 7.90 31.74
CA GLN A 773 -28.40 6.66 31.38
C GLN A 773 -28.17 5.54 32.38
N THR A 774 -26.96 5.41 32.94
CA THR A 774 -26.54 4.27 33.74
C THR A 774 -26.52 4.56 35.24
N GLY A 775 -26.53 5.82 35.65
CA GLY A 775 -26.34 6.26 37.03
C GLY A 775 -24.88 6.23 37.48
N LEU A 776 -23.95 5.91 36.58
CA LEU A 776 -22.49 5.82 36.87
C LEU A 776 -21.85 7.19 36.66
N ALA A 777 -21.81 8.01 37.67
CA ALA A 777 -21.38 9.41 37.62
C ALA A 777 -19.93 9.62 37.06
N TRP A 778 -19.13 8.59 36.97
CA TRP A 778 -17.76 8.62 36.45
C TRP A 778 -17.65 8.38 34.93
N ASP A 779 -18.75 7.98 34.26
CA ASP A 779 -18.73 7.80 32.78
C ASP A 779 -19.47 8.96 32.10
N ASP A 780 -18.72 10.03 31.81
CA ASP A 780 -19.19 11.28 31.24
C ASP A 780 -19.25 11.27 29.70
N ARG A 781 -19.14 10.10 29.06
CA ARG A 781 -19.19 10.00 27.59
C ARG A 781 -20.56 10.46 27.08
N PRO A 782 -20.57 11.34 26.06
CA PRO A 782 -21.82 11.84 25.49
C PRO A 782 -22.58 10.71 24.80
N LEU A 783 -23.91 10.75 24.91
CA LEU A 783 -24.83 9.95 24.13
C LEU A 783 -25.19 10.69 22.84
N TYR A 784 -25.36 9.91 21.78
CA TYR A 784 -25.70 10.42 20.46
C TYR A 784 -27.13 10.06 20.06
N GLU A 785 -27.72 10.87 19.21
CA GLU A 785 -29.00 10.64 18.59
C GLU A 785 -28.96 10.92 17.10
N ARG A 786 -29.91 10.41 16.37
CA ARG A 786 -29.98 10.57 14.93
C ARG A 786 -30.43 11.98 14.55
N ALA A 787 -29.53 12.78 13.97
CA ALA A 787 -29.78 14.10 13.41
C ALA A 787 -30.64 14.03 12.15
N SER A 788 -30.50 12.95 11.36
CA SER A 788 -31.25 12.70 10.11
C SER A 788 -32.58 11.98 10.33
N LYS A 789 -33.14 12.01 11.54
CA LYS A 789 -34.46 11.37 11.87
C LYS A 789 -35.56 11.91 10.95
N GLY A 790 -36.37 11.01 10.40
CA GLY A 790 -37.46 11.36 9.48
C GLY A 790 -37.02 11.54 8.01
N THR A 791 -35.76 11.36 7.70
CA THR A 791 -35.24 11.36 6.33
C THR A 791 -34.78 9.95 5.92
N PRO A 792 -34.60 9.65 4.63
CA PRO A 792 -34.04 8.41 4.17
C PRO A 792 -32.51 8.28 4.42
N PHE A 793 -31.83 9.34 4.88
CA PHE A 793 -30.37 9.39 5.04
C PHE A 793 -29.92 8.65 6.29
N ASN A 794 -29.60 7.36 6.17
CA ASN A 794 -29.20 6.54 7.30
C ASN A 794 -27.80 6.88 7.84
N ASN A 795 -26.87 7.16 6.94
CA ASN A 795 -25.51 7.60 7.26
C ASN A 795 -25.08 8.68 6.28
N ILE A 796 -24.36 9.65 6.75
CA ILE A 796 -23.85 10.78 5.96
C ILE A 796 -22.36 10.94 6.27
N TYR A 797 -21.51 10.37 5.43
CA TYR A 797 -20.08 10.42 5.62
C TYR A 797 -19.46 11.61 4.89
N VAL A 798 -18.74 12.44 5.63
CA VAL A 798 -18.04 13.61 5.12
C VAL A 798 -16.54 13.36 5.16
N LEU A 799 -15.88 13.42 4.00
CA LEU A 799 -14.44 13.34 3.85
C LEU A 799 -13.82 14.71 4.17
N ARG A 800 -12.92 14.78 5.15
CA ARG A 800 -12.32 16.02 5.66
C ARG A 800 -10.81 15.91 5.83
N ASN A 801 -10.17 17.06 6.06
CA ASN A 801 -8.74 17.12 6.41
C ASN A 801 -8.49 17.44 7.88
N THR A 802 -7.35 16.95 8.37
CA THR A 802 -6.78 17.31 9.67
C THR A 802 -5.31 17.66 9.53
N SER A 803 -4.83 18.59 10.34
CA SER A 803 -3.41 18.91 10.50
C SER A 803 -2.77 18.28 11.75
N LYS A 804 -3.55 17.48 12.48
CA LYS A 804 -3.09 16.81 13.70
C LYS A 804 -2.39 15.50 13.33
N GLY A 805 -1.21 15.30 13.84
CA GLY A 805 -0.41 14.10 13.62
C GLY A 805 1.07 14.45 13.50
N TYR A 806 1.89 13.49 13.88
CA TYR A 806 3.34 13.57 13.70
C TYR A 806 3.99 12.21 13.85
N THR A 807 5.16 12.07 13.23
CA THR A 807 6.04 10.92 13.43
C THR A 807 7.46 11.39 13.68
N TYR A 808 8.22 10.63 14.49
CA TYR A 808 9.66 10.71 14.49
C TYR A 808 10.26 9.31 14.53
N ASN A 809 11.35 9.15 13.77
CA ASN A 809 12.10 7.92 13.67
C ASN A 809 13.58 8.24 13.92
N LEU A 810 14.21 7.46 14.78
CA LEU A 810 15.64 7.52 15.06
C LEU A 810 16.21 6.16 14.69
N SER A 811 17.26 6.11 13.89
CA SER A 811 17.89 4.85 13.50
C SER A 811 19.40 4.93 13.56
N LEU A 812 20.01 3.80 13.92
CA LEU A 812 21.45 3.57 13.87
C LEU A 812 21.71 2.27 13.12
N LYS A 813 22.57 2.34 12.12
CA LYS A 813 22.99 1.19 11.30
C LYS A 813 24.50 1.07 11.33
N ALA A 814 25.03 -0.15 11.42
CA ALA A 814 26.43 -0.53 11.30
C ALA A 814 26.60 -1.56 10.20
N GLU A 815 27.55 -1.35 9.31
CA GLU A 815 27.88 -2.28 8.22
C GLU A 815 29.40 -2.51 8.18
N LYS A 816 29.80 -3.78 8.02
CA LYS A 816 31.21 -4.13 7.85
C LYS A 816 31.36 -5.22 6.81
N HIS A 817 32.24 -4.96 5.87
CA HIS A 817 32.74 -5.93 4.92
C HIS A 817 34.11 -6.40 5.34
N PHE A 818 34.33 -7.72 5.36
CA PHE A 818 35.62 -8.33 5.63
C PHE A 818 36.21 -8.89 4.35
N ASN A 819 37.50 -8.69 4.14
CA ASN A 819 38.19 -9.15 2.93
C ASN A 819 38.12 -10.67 2.70
N PHE A 820 37.84 -11.46 3.74
CA PHE A 820 37.63 -12.91 3.61
C PHE A 820 36.23 -13.32 3.16
N GLY A 821 35.39 -12.36 2.77
CA GLY A 821 34.07 -12.61 2.18
C GLY A 821 32.90 -12.59 3.16
N LEU A 822 33.05 -12.04 4.38
CA LEU A 822 31.95 -11.89 5.33
C LEU A 822 31.42 -10.46 5.31
N ASP A 823 30.11 -10.31 5.08
CA ASP A 823 29.37 -9.07 5.18
C ASP A 823 28.45 -9.09 6.40
N LEU A 824 28.61 -8.13 7.29
CA LEU A 824 27.78 -7.98 8.48
C LEU A 824 27.00 -6.65 8.42
N MET A 825 25.74 -6.68 8.83
CA MET A 825 24.92 -5.50 9.06
C MET A 825 24.12 -5.69 10.35
N ALA A 826 24.04 -4.63 11.15
CA ALA A 826 23.14 -4.53 12.28
C ALA A 826 22.49 -3.14 12.30
N SER A 827 21.22 -3.06 12.66
CA SER A 827 20.52 -1.78 12.78
C SER A 827 19.45 -1.82 13.85
N TYR A 828 19.27 -0.68 14.50
CA TYR A 828 18.18 -0.45 15.44
C TYR A 828 17.44 0.81 15.01
N SER A 829 16.10 0.78 15.09
CA SER A 829 15.30 1.98 14.91
C SER A 829 14.25 2.13 16.03
N PHE A 830 14.04 3.37 16.43
CA PHE A 830 12.98 3.78 17.33
C PHE A 830 11.99 4.68 16.59
N THR A 831 10.70 4.32 16.64
CA THR A 831 9.64 5.07 15.96
C THR A 831 8.56 5.46 16.96
N LYS A 832 8.08 6.70 16.86
CA LYS A 832 6.85 7.14 17.51
C LYS A 832 5.99 7.87 16.51
N SER A 833 4.82 7.31 16.24
CA SER A 833 3.85 7.83 15.29
C SER A 833 2.50 8.05 15.97
N LYS A 834 1.93 9.25 15.77
CA LYS A 834 0.60 9.62 16.24
C LYS A 834 -0.24 10.20 15.11
N SER A 835 -1.51 9.79 15.05
CA SER A 835 -2.50 10.26 14.08
C SER A 835 -3.88 10.40 14.71
N MET A 836 -4.79 11.10 14.06
CA MET A 836 -6.21 11.14 14.45
C MET A 836 -6.98 9.89 14.03
N GLY A 837 -6.46 9.14 13.06
CA GLY A 837 -6.98 7.89 12.55
C GLY A 837 -5.93 7.25 11.65
N SER A 838 -6.22 6.06 11.17
CA SER A 838 -5.36 5.33 10.23
C SER A 838 -6.23 4.72 9.15
N PRO A 839 -6.86 5.54 8.26
CA PRO A 839 -7.78 5.04 7.26
C PRO A 839 -7.04 4.13 6.28
N THR A 840 -7.53 2.92 6.11
CA THR A 840 -6.97 1.91 5.19
C THR A 840 -8.06 1.17 4.42
N SER A 841 -9.33 1.32 4.81
CA SER A 841 -10.45 0.70 4.13
C SER A 841 -10.82 1.44 2.85
N SER A 842 -11.36 0.71 1.88
CA SER A 842 -11.97 1.26 0.67
C SER A 842 -13.36 1.88 0.92
N VAL A 843 -14.00 1.57 2.06
CA VAL A 843 -15.36 2.01 2.40
C VAL A 843 -15.30 3.13 3.43
N ALA A 844 -15.95 4.26 3.16
CA ALA A 844 -16.04 5.42 4.05
C ALA A 844 -16.59 5.06 5.45
N GLN A 845 -17.65 4.25 5.49
CA GLN A 845 -18.23 3.74 6.75
C GLN A 845 -17.20 3.00 7.60
N SER A 846 -16.42 2.12 7.00
CA SER A 846 -15.43 1.32 7.73
C SER A 846 -14.28 2.18 8.25
N ASN A 847 -13.82 3.18 7.49
CA ASN A 847 -12.81 4.13 7.95
C ASN A 847 -13.30 4.95 9.15
N TRP A 848 -14.57 5.35 9.14
CA TRP A 848 -15.17 6.08 10.25
C TRP A 848 -15.38 5.18 11.49
N ARG A 849 -16.11 4.06 11.34
CA ARG A 849 -16.47 3.20 12.50
C ARG A 849 -15.30 2.47 13.14
N ASN A 850 -14.20 2.28 12.43
CA ASN A 850 -12.98 1.63 12.96
C ASN A 850 -11.99 2.66 13.53
N THR A 851 -12.37 3.93 13.64
CA THR A 851 -11.58 4.95 14.33
C THR A 851 -11.93 4.92 15.81
N HIS A 852 -11.08 4.28 16.60
CA HIS A 852 -11.29 4.07 18.03
C HIS A 852 -11.21 5.40 18.79
N THR A 853 -12.22 5.71 19.58
CA THR A 853 -12.34 7.00 20.26
C THR A 853 -13.08 6.87 21.58
N TYR A 854 -12.84 7.84 22.45
CA TYR A 854 -13.59 7.94 23.73
C TYR A 854 -14.98 8.53 23.54
N ARG A 855 -15.16 9.46 22.58
CA ARG A 855 -16.43 10.15 22.36
C ARG A 855 -17.13 9.59 21.14
N GLN A 856 -16.76 10.05 19.97
CA GLN A 856 -17.30 9.65 18.68
C GLN A 856 -16.23 9.76 17.60
N SER A 857 -16.28 8.91 16.60
CA SER A 857 -15.34 8.92 15.48
C SER A 857 -15.38 10.22 14.64
N ASN A 858 -16.34 11.12 14.86
CA ASN A 858 -16.35 12.46 14.26
C ASN A 858 -15.30 13.40 14.86
N HIS A 859 -14.88 13.14 16.09
CA HIS A 859 -13.94 13.97 16.85
C HIS A 859 -12.80 13.10 17.44
N PRO A 860 -12.05 12.37 16.60
CA PRO A 860 -11.04 11.44 17.09
C PRO A 860 -9.92 12.20 17.79
N GLU A 861 -9.37 11.58 18.82
CA GLU A 861 -8.23 12.11 19.56
C GLU A 861 -6.92 11.75 18.88
N LEU A 862 -5.86 12.53 19.17
CA LEU A 862 -4.50 12.23 18.71
C LEU A 862 -3.96 11.03 19.49
N ALA A 863 -3.97 9.85 18.87
CA ALA A 863 -3.56 8.58 19.48
C ALA A 863 -2.35 7.97 18.75
N ASN A 864 -1.84 6.84 19.24
CA ASN A 864 -0.83 6.09 18.50
C ASN A 864 -1.42 5.62 17.17
N SER A 865 -0.69 5.87 16.09
CA SER A 865 -1.02 5.35 14.76
C SER A 865 -1.01 3.81 14.78
N ALA A 866 -1.85 3.19 13.98
CA ALA A 866 -1.82 1.74 13.75
C ALA A 866 -0.45 1.24 13.22
N PHE A 867 0.33 2.14 12.62
CA PHE A 867 1.66 1.89 12.07
C PHE A 867 2.81 2.19 13.07
N ASN A 868 2.48 2.50 14.32
CA ASN A 868 3.48 2.78 15.35
C ASN A 868 4.08 1.47 15.88
N ILE A 869 5.25 1.10 15.37
CA ILE A 869 6.07 0.01 15.91
C ILE A 869 7.31 0.65 16.56
N PRO A 870 7.33 0.79 17.90
CA PRO A 870 8.34 1.60 18.57
C PRO A 870 9.78 1.12 18.39
N HIS A 871 10.02 -0.18 18.46
CA HIS A 871 11.37 -0.73 18.43
C HIS A 871 11.51 -1.78 17.35
N VAL A 872 12.54 -1.63 16.51
CA VAL A 872 12.89 -2.60 15.47
C VAL A 872 14.39 -2.84 15.49
N LEU A 873 14.79 -4.09 15.57
CA LEU A 873 16.17 -4.56 15.45
C LEU A 873 16.30 -5.44 14.23
N LYS A 874 17.27 -5.19 13.38
CA LYS A 874 17.58 -5.99 12.20
C LYS A 874 19.06 -6.29 12.16
N ALA A 875 19.40 -7.53 11.79
CA ALA A 875 20.78 -7.94 11.59
C ALA A 875 20.87 -8.91 10.41
N SER A 876 21.98 -8.88 9.70
CA SER A 876 22.29 -9.85 8.67
C SER A 876 23.77 -10.20 8.65
N ALA A 877 24.06 -11.45 8.29
CA ALA A 877 25.40 -11.95 8.04
C ALA A 877 25.38 -12.76 6.74
N PHE A 878 26.23 -12.40 5.78
CA PHE A 878 26.40 -13.11 4.54
C PHE A 878 27.85 -13.52 4.42
N TYR A 879 28.10 -14.82 4.20
CA TYR A 879 29.44 -15.33 4.00
C TYR A 879 29.56 -15.90 2.58
N HIS A 880 30.48 -15.32 1.79
CA HIS A 880 30.74 -15.66 0.40
C HIS A 880 31.97 -16.53 0.31
N ILE A 881 31.80 -17.74 -0.18
CA ILE A 881 32.86 -18.74 -0.33
C ILE A 881 33.12 -18.89 -1.83
N ASP A 882 34.20 -18.30 -2.31
CA ASP A 882 34.63 -18.43 -3.70
C ASP A 882 35.51 -19.65 -3.83
N TYR A 883 35.23 -20.53 -4.81
CA TYR A 883 35.97 -21.75 -5.05
C TYR A 883 35.99 -22.13 -6.54
N GLY A 884 36.73 -23.18 -6.85
CA GLY A 884 36.96 -23.60 -8.22
C GLY A 884 38.11 -22.82 -8.90
N ARG A 885 38.45 -23.24 -10.13
CA ARG A 885 39.51 -22.59 -10.92
C ARG A 885 39.10 -21.16 -11.26
N ASN A 886 39.92 -20.18 -10.93
CA ASN A 886 39.67 -18.75 -11.12
C ASN A 886 38.40 -18.22 -10.36
N LYS A 887 38.05 -18.82 -9.22
CA LYS A 887 36.87 -18.46 -8.42
C LYS A 887 35.58 -18.50 -9.24
N MET A 888 35.43 -19.53 -10.09
CA MET A 888 34.29 -19.67 -11.01
C MET A 888 32.96 -19.89 -10.26
N PHE A 889 33.01 -20.39 -9.04
CA PHE A 889 31.83 -20.70 -8.23
C PHE A 889 31.87 -19.91 -6.93
N THR A 890 30.70 -19.43 -6.50
CA THR A 890 30.51 -18.77 -5.20
C THR A 890 29.31 -19.39 -4.49
N THR A 891 29.55 -19.86 -3.26
CA THR A 891 28.45 -20.23 -2.36
C THR A 891 28.26 -19.11 -1.35
N THR A 892 27.02 -18.63 -1.22
CA THR A 892 26.66 -17.63 -0.22
C THR A 892 25.82 -18.27 0.86
N VAL A 893 26.25 -18.16 2.12
CA VAL A 893 25.47 -18.54 3.30
C VAL A 893 24.98 -17.24 3.96
N GLY A 894 23.66 -17.10 4.11
CA GLY A 894 23.04 -15.90 4.65
C GLY A 894 22.21 -16.18 5.89
N LEU A 895 22.30 -15.29 6.88
CA LEU A 895 21.43 -15.26 8.06
C LEU A 895 20.85 -13.88 8.18
N ILE A 896 19.51 -13.80 8.35
CA ILE A 896 18.81 -12.55 8.63
C ILE A 896 18.03 -12.69 9.92
N TYR A 897 18.18 -11.72 10.81
CA TYR A 897 17.39 -11.57 12.02
C TYR A 897 16.55 -10.30 11.95
N GLN A 898 15.28 -10.40 12.33
CA GLN A 898 14.39 -9.26 12.52
C GLN A 898 13.61 -9.43 13.81
N GLY A 899 13.76 -8.47 14.73
CA GLY A 899 12.98 -8.36 15.95
C GLY A 899 12.22 -7.03 15.95
N SER A 900 10.99 -7.03 16.43
CA SER A 900 10.21 -5.79 16.56
C SER A 900 9.27 -5.86 17.77
N SER A 901 8.95 -4.70 18.33
CA SER A 901 7.83 -4.59 19.27
C SER A 901 6.51 -4.80 18.54
N GLY A 902 5.47 -5.22 19.29
CA GLY A 902 4.12 -5.37 18.75
C GLY A 902 3.49 -4.03 18.31
N SER A 903 2.49 -4.14 17.45
CA SER A 903 1.62 -3.00 17.07
C SER A 903 0.74 -2.57 18.25
N PRO A 904 0.36 -1.30 18.34
CA PRO A 904 -0.63 -0.85 19.32
C PRO A 904 -1.99 -1.48 19.02
N TYR A 905 -2.73 -1.79 20.07
CA TYR A 905 -4.11 -2.26 19.98
C TYR A 905 -4.98 -1.54 21.00
N SER A 906 -6.29 -1.50 20.76
CA SER A 906 -7.29 -0.92 21.66
C SER A 906 -8.22 -2.00 22.16
N MET A 907 -8.63 -1.90 23.42
CA MET A 907 -9.76 -2.67 23.96
C MET A 907 -11.04 -1.92 23.67
N LEU A 908 -12.03 -2.61 23.16
CA LEU A 908 -13.30 -2.03 22.74
C LEU A 908 -14.46 -2.74 23.42
N TYR A 909 -15.56 -2.01 23.60
CA TYR A 909 -16.83 -2.66 23.90
C TYR A 909 -17.36 -3.39 22.67
N SER A 910 -18.09 -4.47 22.89
CA SER A 910 -18.83 -5.16 21.84
C SER A 910 -20.21 -4.52 21.73
N GLY A 911 -20.45 -3.79 20.67
CA GLY A 911 -21.71 -3.08 20.44
C GLY A 911 -21.53 -1.55 20.51
N ASP A 912 -22.60 -0.85 20.17
CA ASP A 912 -22.70 0.61 20.23
C ASP A 912 -23.19 1.00 21.62
N ILE A 913 -22.33 1.55 22.46
CA ILE A 913 -22.66 1.88 23.85
C ILE A 913 -23.13 3.33 24.02
N ASN A 914 -22.77 4.21 23.06
CA ASN A 914 -23.06 5.62 23.15
C ASN A 914 -24.13 6.09 22.14
N GLY A 915 -24.64 5.20 21.28
CA GLY A 915 -25.70 5.49 20.33
C GLY A 915 -25.25 6.23 19.08
N ASP A 916 -23.95 6.21 18.76
CA ASP A 916 -23.41 6.95 17.63
C ASP A 916 -23.56 6.22 16.28
N GLY A 917 -24.08 4.98 16.28
CA GLY A 917 -24.30 4.16 15.09
C GLY A 917 -23.10 3.31 14.68
N ALA A 918 -22.04 3.25 15.50
CA ALA A 918 -20.89 2.36 15.30
C ALA A 918 -20.82 1.30 16.42
N THR A 919 -20.34 0.09 16.08
CA THR A 919 -20.29 -1.04 17.01
C THR A 919 -18.88 -1.51 17.32
N SER A 920 -17.87 -0.79 16.84
CA SER A 920 -16.46 -1.20 16.92
C SER A 920 -15.48 -0.04 17.13
N ASN A 921 -15.94 1.08 17.70
CA ASN A 921 -15.15 2.29 17.95
C ASN A 921 -15.06 2.66 19.43
N ASP A 922 -15.98 2.18 20.27
CA ASP A 922 -16.07 2.58 21.67
C ASP A 922 -14.95 1.98 22.51
N LEU A 923 -14.03 2.83 22.94
CA LEU A 923 -12.92 2.43 23.79
C LEU A 923 -13.42 1.94 25.15
N PHE A 924 -12.88 0.79 25.58
CA PHE A 924 -13.18 0.24 26.89
C PHE A 924 -12.68 1.19 27.98
N PHE A 925 -13.57 1.58 28.89
CA PHE A 925 -13.22 2.31 30.10
C PHE A 925 -12.59 1.33 31.10
N ILE A 926 -11.44 1.68 31.66
CA ILE A 926 -10.76 0.85 32.65
C ILE A 926 -11.21 1.29 34.05
N PRO A 927 -12.18 0.60 34.68
CA PRO A 927 -12.74 0.98 35.97
C PRO A 927 -11.79 0.62 37.12
N THR A 928 -11.91 1.32 38.25
CA THR A 928 -11.35 0.86 39.54
C THR A 928 -12.18 -0.27 40.11
N ASP A 929 -11.69 -0.96 41.13
CA ASP A 929 -12.45 -2.03 41.79
C ASP A 929 -13.74 -1.52 42.40
N GLU A 930 -13.74 -0.31 43.00
CA GLU A 930 -14.95 0.36 43.52
C GLU A 930 -15.94 0.73 42.41
N GLN A 931 -15.45 1.14 41.26
CA GLN A 931 -16.30 1.38 40.09
C GLN A 931 -16.91 0.12 39.53
N ILE A 932 -16.15 -1.02 39.52
CA ILE A 932 -16.66 -2.33 39.11
C ILE A 932 -17.83 -2.75 40.02
N ASP A 933 -17.72 -2.50 41.32
CA ASP A 933 -18.79 -2.85 42.29
C ASP A 933 -20.08 -2.07 42.01
N GLN A 934 -20.00 -0.87 41.44
CA GLN A 934 -21.14 -0.05 41.06
C GLN A 934 -21.74 -0.42 39.71
N MET A 935 -21.02 -1.17 38.87
CA MET A 935 -21.49 -1.52 37.52
C MET A 935 -22.66 -2.48 37.54
N PRO A 936 -23.72 -2.26 36.75
CA PRO A 936 -24.93 -3.10 36.73
C PRO A 936 -24.71 -4.33 35.85
N PHE A 937 -24.07 -5.38 36.39
CA PHE A 937 -23.93 -6.65 35.67
C PHE A 937 -25.27 -7.39 35.65
N LYS A 938 -25.62 -7.97 34.50
CA LYS A 938 -26.75 -8.85 34.32
C LYS A 938 -26.31 -10.28 34.30
N ALA A 939 -26.95 -11.16 35.10
CA ALA A 939 -26.68 -12.60 35.06
C ALA A 939 -26.97 -13.15 33.65
N THR A 940 -26.14 -14.08 33.21
CA THR A 940 -26.31 -14.87 31.98
C THR A 940 -26.64 -16.33 32.35
N LYS A 941 -26.97 -17.18 31.37
CA LYS A 941 -27.13 -18.62 31.61
C LYS A 941 -25.85 -19.28 32.17
N ALA A 942 -24.66 -18.72 31.88
CA ALA A 942 -23.35 -19.28 32.24
C ALA A 942 -22.76 -18.67 33.51
N LEU A 943 -23.02 -17.38 33.82
CA LEU A 943 -22.36 -16.64 34.91
C LEU A 943 -23.34 -15.75 35.65
N SER A 944 -23.29 -15.76 36.98
CA SER A 944 -23.99 -14.78 37.81
C SER A 944 -23.37 -13.37 37.66
N ALA A 945 -24.08 -12.33 38.07
CA ALA A 945 -23.56 -10.96 38.08
C ALA A 945 -22.30 -10.83 38.93
N ASP A 946 -22.24 -11.49 40.09
CA ASP A 946 -21.08 -11.44 40.98
C ASP A 946 -19.87 -12.21 40.41
N GLN A 947 -20.10 -13.33 39.72
CA GLN A 947 -19.04 -14.04 39.01
C GLN A 947 -18.45 -13.18 37.88
N GLN A 948 -19.31 -12.51 37.12
CA GLN A 948 -18.83 -11.60 36.05
C GLN A 948 -18.00 -10.44 36.63
N ARG A 949 -18.44 -9.86 37.76
CA ARG A 949 -17.72 -8.81 38.49
C ARG A 949 -16.35 -9.27 38.99
N ALA A 950 -16.31 -10.43 39.64
CA ALA A 950 -15.07 -11.05 40.12
C ALA A 950 -14.11 -11.38 38.96
N ASN A 951 -14.62 -11.93 37.87
CA ASN A 951 -13.84 -12.23 36.67
C ASN A 951 -13.22 -10.96 36.05
N LEU A 952 -13.99 -9.87 35.98
CA LEU A 952 -13.47 -8.59 35.46
C LEU A 952 -12.35 -8.02 36.34
N LYS A 953 -12.49 -8.05 37.67
CA LYS A 953 -11.45 -7.63 38.61
C LYS A 953 -10.20 -8.47 38.43
N THR A 954 -10.32 -9.80 38.41
CA THR A 954 -9.20 -10.74 38.20
C THR A 954 -8.53 -10.52 36.86
N TRP A 955 -9.28 -10.31 35.78
CA TRP A 955 -8.74 -10.07 34.46
C TRP A 955 -7.96 -8.75 34.39
N LEU A 956 -8.50 -7.67 34.97
CA LEU A 956 -7.82 -6.37 35.03
C LEU A 956 -6.54 -6.41 35.88
N ALA A 957 -6.55 -7.15 36.99
CA ALA A 957 -5.37 -7.34 37.85
C ALA A 957 -4.23 -8.10 37.14
N ASN A 958 -4.60 -9.09 36.31
CA ASN A 958 -3.63 -9.93 35.57
C ASN A 958 -3.25 -9.36 34.19
N THR A 959 -3.93 -8.33 33.72
CA THR A 959 -3.63 -7.70 32.43
C THR A 959 -2.65 -6.54 32.66
N PRO A 960 -1.45 -6.55 32.03
CA PRO A 960 -0.48 -5.47 32.16
C PRO A 960 -1.00 -4.23 31.42
N LEU A 961 -1.82 -3.44 32.10
CA LEU A 961 -2.30 -2.16 31.63
C LEU A 961 -1.30 -1.06 32.04
N PRO A 962 -1.10 -0.02 31.22
CA PRO A 962 -0.27 1.11 31.64
C PRO A 962 -0.86 1.77 32.90
N ALA A 963 0.01 2.28 33.78
CA ALA A 963 -0.39 2.90 35.05
C ALA A 963 -1.50 3.93 34.84
N ARG A 964 -2.57 3.82 35.63
CA ARG A 964 -3.79 4.60 35.54
C ARG A 964 -3.56 6.10 35.78
N PRO A 965 -3.72 6.99 34.78
CA PRO A 965 -4.00 8.39 35.10
C PRO A 965 -5.50 8.54 35.49
N PRO A 966 -5.84 9.33 36.47
CA PRO A 966 -7.23 9.64 36.74
C PRO A 966 -7.85 10.36 35.51
N ARG A 967 -8.96 9.86 35.00
CA ARG A 967 -9.79 10.44 33.93
C ARG A 967 -9.28 10.33 32.48
N ARG A 968 -8.61 9.23 32.04
CA ARG A 968 -8.34 9.03 30.60
C ARG A 968 -8.52 7.57 30.17
N VAL A 969 -9.18 7.40 29.05
CA VAL A 969 -9.25 6.14 28.31
C VAL A 969 -7.86 5.86 27.75
N LEU A 970 -7.35 4.64 27.93
CA LEU A 970 -6.01 4.24 27.53
C LEU A 970 -6.03 3.32 26.34
N GLN A 971 -5.22 3.65 25.33
CA GLN A 971 -4.73 2.65 24.38
C GLN A 971 -3.78 1.70 25.13
N ALA A 972 -4.16 0.44 25.26
CA ALA A 972 -3.30 -0.56 25.89
C ALA A 972 -2.21 -0.98 24.90
N LEU A 973 -0.96 -0.87 25.32
CA LEU A 973 0.19 -1.38 24.59
C LEU A 973 0.54 -2.77 25.14
N ARG A 974 0.27 -3.82 24.38
CA ARG A 974 0.80 -5.15 24.72
C ARG A 974 2.09 -5.36 23.96
N ARG A 975 3.14 -5.74 24.69
CA ARG A 975 4.32 -6.36 24.08
C ARG A 975 3.95 -7.82 23.80
N GLN A 976 3.85 -8.21 22.54
CA GLN A 976 3.97 -9.63 22.22
C GLN A 976 5.42 -10.04 22.44
N PRO A 977 5.69 -11.22 23.03
CA PRO A 977 7.05 -11.74 23.06
C PRO A 977 7.53 -11.87 21.61
N ALA A 978 8.76 -11.47 21.37
CA ALA A 978 9.42 -11.68 20.09
C ALA A 978 9.42 -13.18 19.77
N VAL A 979 8.94 -13.56 18.60
CA VAL A 979 9.07 -14.89 18.03
C VAL A 979 10.27 -14.89 17.10
#